data_4865d48f806c301184aea1c9a55d1969
#
_entry.id   4865d48f806c301184aea1c9a55d1969
#
_cell.length_a   1.000
_cell.length_b   1.000
_cell.length_c   1.000
_cell.angle_alpha   90.00
_cell.angle_beta   90.00
_cell.angle_gamma   90.00
#
_symmetry.space_group_name_H-M   'P 1'
#
loop_
_entity.id
_entity.type
_entity.pdbx_description
1 polymer ?
#
loop_
_entity_poly.entity_id
_entity_poly.type
_entity_poly.pdbx_seq_one_letter_code
_entity_poly.pdbx_strand_id
1 'polypeptide(L)'
;MINDFLPVSKSDMKKRGWTQCDFIYICGDAYVDHPSFGHAIITRLLEAFGYKVGIIAQPDWKNKESITILGEPRLAFLVSAGNMDSMVNHYTVNKKRRHQDAFSPGGVMGKRPDYATIVYCNLIRQVYKKTPVIIGGIEASLRRMAHYDYWSDKVKRSILIDSGADIISYGMGEHSIIEIADALNAGIDIHDITFIKGTVYKTKTLDNLENYIELPSYDDIVNSKEMYAKSFYTQYKNTDPFTARILVEKVKEKMYVVQNPPAMPLTEVEMDDIYSLPYMRNYHPMYEKDGGIPALSEIKFSITSNRGCFGGCSFCALTFHQGRIIQVRSHKSIIDEAVQMTKDADFKGYIHDVGGPTANFRHTSCDKQLTKGVCMNRQCLFPKPCPNLKVDHSDYIKLLRELRALPGVKKVFIRSGIRFDYCMCDSDDTFINELCKYHISGQLRVAPEHISDNVLNKMGKPSNDVYEGFLKRYQRINKKTGKEQFVVPYLMSSHPGSTMKEAIELAEYIRDLGYMPEQVQDFYPTPSTLSTCMYYTGLDPATMDKVYTPVSHHEKAMQRALIQYRNPENYELVKEALIKNGRTDLIGFGPKCLIPPRNINTHSGRYVKMSQKKQSPVKQSQVKQHTQHNNAKNNKTVSKKKRGHK
;
A
#
# COMPACT_ATOMS: atom_id res chain seq x y z
N MET A 1 -11.79 -29.21 3.85
CA MET A 1 -12.32 -27.89 3.42
C MET A 1 -13.02 -28.05 2.08
N ILE A 2 -14.15 -27.39 1.89
CA ILE A 2 -14.89 -27.40 0.61
C ILE A 2 -14.18 -26.43 -0.34
N ASN A 3 -13.81 -26.90 -1.52
CA ASN A 3 -13.19 -26.05 -2.55
C ASN A 3 -14.26 -25.19 -3.25
N ASP A 4 -14.77 -24.19 -2.54
CA ASP A 4 -15.81 -23.26 -2.99
C ASP A 4 -15.68 -21.94 -2.22
N PHE A 5 -16.30 -20.87 -2.73
CA PHE A 5 -16.36 -19.58 -2.04
C PHE A 5 -17.03 -19.70 -0.66
N LEU A 6 -16.59 -18.89 0.28
CA LEU A 6 -17.26 -18.79 1.58
C LEU A 6 -18.65 -18.19 1.43
N PRO A 7 -19.60 -18.54 2.33
CA PRO A 7 -20.97 -18.08 2.25
C PRO A 7 -21.12 -16.56 2.24
N VAL A 8 -21.89 -16.06 1.29
CA VAL A 8 -22.31 -14.65 1.18
C VAL A 8 -23.84 -14.51 1.34
N SER A 9 -24.55 -15.63 1.49
CA SER A 9 -25.99 -15.68 1.66
C SER A 9 -26.43 -16.82 2.60
N LYS A 10 -27.66 -16.73 3.13
CA LYS A 10 -28.28 -17.85 3.90
C LYS A 10 -28.42 -19.12 3.06
N SER A 11 -28.58 -18.99 1.74
CA SER A 11 -28.61 -20.14 0.83
C SER A 11 -27.30 -20.88 0.82
N ASP A 12 -26.18 -20.16 0.80
CA ASP A 12 -24.85 -20.76 0.81
C ASP A 12 -24.52 -21.42 2.16
N MET A 13 -24.95 -20.79 3.28
CA MET A 13 -24.87 -21.41 4.60
C MET A 13 -25.66 -22.74 4.64
N LYS A 14 -26.88 -22.76 4.08
CA LYS A 14 -27.72 -23.97 4.02
C LYS A 14 -27.05 -25.08 3.20
N LYS A 15 -26.40 -24.77 2.06
CA LYS A 15 -25.65 -25.76 1.27
C LYS A 15 -24.49 -26.41 2.07
N ARG A 16 -23.93 -25.69 3.04
CA ARG A 16 -22.91 -26.19 3.97
C ARG A 16 -23.48 -26.82 5.24
N GLY A 17 -24.80 -26.91 5.39
CA GLY A 17 -25.48 -27.42 6.57
C GLY A 17 -25.37 -26.48 7.78
N TRP A 18 -25.15 -25.20 7.58
CA TRP A 18 -25.00 -24.22 8.66
C TRP A 18 -26.29 -23.44 8.89
N THR A 19 -26.66 -23.29 10.14
CA THR A 19 -27.75 -22.41 10.60
C THR A 19 -27.25 -21.06 11.06
N GLN A 20 -25.95 -20.99 11.51
CA GLN A 20 -25.33 -19.81 12.01
C GLN A 20 -23.84 -19.85 11.67
N CYS A 21 -23.23 -18.69 11.40
CA CYS A 21 -21.77 -18.53 11.31
C CYS A 21 -21.17 -18.30 12.70
N ASP A 22 -19.94 -18.74 12.92
CA ASP A 22 -19.14 -18.37 14.10
C ASP A 22 -18.64 -16.94 13.96
N PHE A 23 -18.14 -16.59 12.77
CA PHE A 23 -17.68 -15.25 12.43
C PHE A 23 -18.35 -14.76 11.15
N ILE A 24 -18.60 -13.46 11.09
CA ILE A 24 -19.03 -12.78 9.87
C ILE A 24 -18.02 -11.66 9.59
N TYR A 25 -17.36 -11.73 8.42
CA TYR A 25 -16.40 -10.73 8.01
C TYR A 25 -17.07 -9.66 7.14
N ILE A 26 -17.01 -8.40 7.58
CA ILE A 26 -17.49 -7.23 6.83
C ILE A 26 -16.27 -6.52 6.22
N CYS A 27 -16.27 -6.41 4.89
CA CYS A 27 -15.17 -5.88 4.12
C CYS A 27 -15.56 -4.67 3.26
N GLY A 28 -14.70 -3.66 3.21
CA GLY A 28 -14.85 -2.52 2.30
C GLY A 28 -14.51 -2.83 0.85
N ASP A 29 -13.77 -3.91 0.56
CA ASP A 29 -13.54 -4.42 -0.79
C ASP A 29 -14.65 -5.39 -1.20
N ALA A 30 -14.87 -5.54 -2.50
CA ALA A 30 -15.63 -6.66 -3.04
C ALA A 30 -14.96 -8.00 -2.69
N TYR A 31 -15.73 -9.09 -2.65
CA TYR A 31 -15.20 -10.40 -2.28
C TYR A 31 -14.34 -10.99 -3.41
N VAL A 32 -13.03 -10.93 -3.20
CA VAL A 32 -12.01 -11.61 -4.00
C VAL A 32 -11.31 -12.63 -3.11
N ASP A 33 -11.45 -13.90 -3.42
CA ASP A 33 -10.83 -14.98 -2.66
C ASP A 33 -9.44 -15.31 -3.21
N HIS A 34 -8.49 -14.44 -2.86
CA HIS A 34 -7.10 -14.53 -3.33
C HIS A 34 -6.13 -14.16 -2.18
N PRO A 35 -4.97 -14.83 -2.04
CA PRO A 35 -4.03 -14.60 -0.93
C PRO A 35 -3.34 -13.22 -0.95
N SER A 36 -3.62 -12.37 -1.92
CA SER A 36 -3.25 -10.95 -1.89
C SER A 36 -4.28 -10.05 -1.19
N PHE A 37 -5.39 -10.62 -0.70
CA PHE A 37 -6.43 -9.89 0.01
C PHE A 37 -6.50 -10.33 1.47
N GLY A 38 -6.38 -9.36 2.38
CA GLY A 38 -6.37 -9.64 3.82
C GLY A 38 -7.65 -10.35 4.31
N HIS A 39 -8.82 -10.00 3.77
CA HIS A 39 -10.07 -10.67 4.13
C HIS A 39 -10.08 -12.14 3.72
N ALA A 40 -9.52 -12.48 2.55
CA ALA A 40 -9.42 -13.87 2.12
C ALA A 40 -8.49 -14.68 3.03
N ILE A 41 -7.32 -14.12 3.39
CA ILE A 41 -6.38 -14.77 4.29
C ILE A 41 -7.04 -15.08 5.63
N ILE A 42 -7.59 -14.07 6.29
CA ILE A 42 -8.17 -14.21 7.65
C ILE A 42 -9.36 -15.17 7.64
N THR A 43 -10.24 -15.07 6.66
CA THR A 43 -11.43 -15.92 6.61
C THR A 43 -11.11 -17.37 6.26
N ARG A 44 -10.17 -17.63 5.33
CA ARG A 44 -9.71 -18.98 5.02
C ARG A 44 -8.92 -19.60 6.14
N LEU A 45 -8.13 -18.80 6.87
CA LEU A 45 -7.41 -19.27 8.04
C LEU A 45 -8.38 -19.72 9.14
N LEU A 46 -9.39 -18.92 9.47
CA LEU A 46 -10.43 -19.30 10.42
C LEU A 46 -11.19 -20.55 9.98
N GLU A 47 -11.54 -20.67 8.68
CA GLU A 47 -12.16 -21.88 8.13
C GLU A 47 -11.25 -23.11 8.32
N ALA A 48 -9.95 -22.96 8.11
CA ALA A 48 -8.98 -24.04 8.30
C ALA A 48 -8.90 -24.52 9.75
N PHE A 49 -9.12 -23.61 10.71
CA PHE A 49 -9.21 -23.94 12.14
C PHE A 49 -10.61 -24.42 12.57
N GLY A 50 -11.53 -24.68 11.62
CA GLY A 50 -12.82 -25.29 11.86
C GLY A 50 -13.95 -24.33 12.18
N TYR A 51 -13.71 -23.02 12.13
CA TYR A 51 -14.77 -22.02 12.35
C TYR A 51 -15.65 -21.84 11.11
N LYS A 52 -16.94 -21.60 11.33
CA LYS A 52 -17.91 -21.26 10.27
C LYS A 52 -17.85 -19.77 9.97
N VAL A 53 -17.35 -19.42 8.80
CA VAL A 53 -17.10 -18.02 8.42
C VAL A 53 -17.96 -17.61 7.23
N GLY A 54 -18.68 -16.50 7.37
CA GLY A 54 -19.42 -15.86 6.28
C GLY A 54 -18.82 -14.49 5.93
N ILE A 55 -19.06 -14.01 4.72
CA ILE A 55 -18.53 -12.73 4.22
C ILE A 55 -19.67 -11.82 3.77
N ILE A 56 -19.68 -10.59 4.24
CA ILE A 56 -20.51 -9.49 3.75
C ILE A 56 -19.59 -8.43 3.17
N ALA A 57 -19.38 -8.49 1.85
CA ALA A 57 -18.52 -7.59 1.13
C ALA A 57 -19.29 -6.36 0.66
N GLN A 58 -18.78 -5.16 0.94
CA GLN A 58 -19.35 -3.88 0.56
C GLN A 58 -20.86 -3.78 0.88
N PRO A 59 -21.30 -3.99 2.15
CA PRO A 59 -22.70 -3.80 2.50
C PRO A 59 -23.14 -2.37 2.15
N ASP A 60 -24.41 -2.21 1.80
CA ASP A 60 -24.97 -0.87 1.58
C ASP A 60 -24.92 -0.06 2.88
N TRP A 61 -23.92 0.80 2.99
CA TRP A 61 -23.66 1.57 4.20
C TRP A 61 -24.75 2.62 4.53
N LYS A 62 -25.73 2.81 3.64
CA LYS A 62 -26.92 3.64 3.87
C LYS A 62 -28.09 2.85 4.43
N ASN A 63 -27.99 1.52 4.41
CA ASN A 63 -29.03 0.63 4.86
C ASN A 63 -28.51 -0.37 5.91
N LYS A 64 -28.90 -0.21 7.17
CA LYS A 64 -28.45 -1.08 8.26
C LYS A 64 -28.86 -2.55 8.09
N GLU A 65 -29.91 -2.85 7.32
CA GLU A 65 -30.34 -4.22 7.06
C GLU A 65 -29.34 -4.99 6.19
N SER A 66 -28.47 -4.27 5.47
CA SER A 66 -27.44 -4.88 4.62
C SER A 66 -26.42 -5.75 5.38
N ILE A 67 -26.26 -5.52 6.68
CA ILE A 67 -25.35 -6.31 7.52
C ILE A 67 -26.03 -7.51 8.19
N THR A 68 -27.34 -7.71 7.97
CA THR A 68 -28.13 -8.79 8.61
C THR A 68 -28.29 -10.00 7.71
N ILE A 69 -27.80 -9.97 6.48
CA ILE A 69 -28.06 -10.99 5.45
C ILE A 69 -27.63 -12.41 5.86
N LEU A 70 -26.60 -12.55 6.69
CA LEU A 70 -26.12 -13.82 7.24
C LEU A 70 -26.66 -14.10 8.68
N GLY A 71 -27.37 -13.14 9.29
CA GLY A 71 -27.78 -13.19 10.69
C GLY A 71 -26.73 -12.70 11.66
N GLU A 72 -26.88 -13.03 12.94
CA GLU A 72 -25.93 -12.72 13.99
C GLU A 72 -24.86 -13.82 14.10
N PRO A 73 -23.56 -13.51 14.14
CA PRO A 73 -22.54 -14.53 14.35
C PRO A 73 -22.56 -15.03 15.81
N ARG A 74 -22.16 -16.27 16.01
CA ARG A 74 -22.06 -16.87 17.35
C ARG A 74 -20.96 -16.22 18.20
N LEU A 75 -19.82 -15.84 17.60
CA LEU A 75 -18.64 -15.33 18.30
C LEU A 75 -18.44 -13.84 18.08
N ALA A 76 -18.20 -13.40 16.83
CA ALA A 76 -17.90 -11.99 16.56
C ALA A 76 -18.13 -11.59 15.10
N PHE A 77 -18.32 -10.27 14.90
CA PHE A 77 -18.08 -9.61 13.62
C PHE A 77 -16.61 -9.25 13.48
N LEU A 78 -16.05 -9.48 12.29
CA LEU A 78 -14.72 -9.01 11.89
C LEU A 78 -14.90 -7.90 10.87
N VAL A 79 -14.20 -6.76 11.01
CA VAL A 79 -14.41 -5.59 10.15
C VAL A 79 -13.11 -5.04 9.65
N SER A 80 -13.00 -4.78 8.35
CA SER A 80 -11.90 -4.04 7.74
C SER A 80 -12.37 -3.09 6.64
N ALA A 81 -11.57 -2.08 6.36
CA ALA A 81 -11.80 -1.19 5.21
C ALA A 81 -11.45 -1.83 3.85
N GLY A 82 -10.81 -2.99 3.86
CA GLY A 82 -10.25 -3.65 2.68
C GLY A 82 -8.73 -3.58 2.61
N ASN A 83 -8.17 -3.85 1.43
CA ASN A 83 -6.72 -3.86 1.20
C ASN A 83 -6.07 -2.48 1.32
N MET A 84 -6.84 -1.42 1.13
CA MET A 84 -6.38 -0.05 1.28
C MET A 84 -7.18 0.67 2.37
N ASP A 85 -6.54 1.67 2.96
CA ASP A 85 -7.24 2.68 3.75
C ASP A 85 -8.33 3.36 2.89
N SER A 86 -9.56 3.47 3.42
CA SER A 86 -10.71 3.98 2.67
C SER A 86 -10.49 5.41 2.17
N MET A 87 -9.87 6.26 2.99
CA MET A 87 -9.62 7.65 2.63
C MET A 87 -8.53 7.77 1.57
N VAL A 88 -7.45 6.96 1.67
CA VAL A 88 -6.40 6.89 0.64
C VAL A 88 -6.95 6.36 -0.68
N ASN A 89 -7.86 5.39 -0.62
CA ASN A 89 -8.50 4.86 -1.82
C ASN A 89 -9.43 5.87 -2.50
N HIS A 90 -10.16 6.68 -1.72
CA HIS A 90 -11.18 7.59 -2.24
C HIS A 90 -10.63 8.93 -2.71
N TYR A 91 -9.55 9.42 -2.13
CA TYR A 91 -9.10 10.79 -2.35
C TYR A 91 -7.66 10.85 -2.84
N THR A 92 -7.38 11.86 -3.66
CA THR A 92 -6.01 12.29 -3.96
C THR A 92 -5.44 13.10 -2.80
N VAL A 93 -4.12 13.38 -2.83
CA VAL A 93 -3.47 14.29 -1.87
C VAL A 93 -4.12 15.67 -1.82
N ASN A 94 -4.63 16.15 -2.95
CA ASN A 94 -5.36 17.42 -3.02
C ASN A 94 -6.83 17.31 -2.57
N LYS A 95 -7.18 16.25 -1.83
CA LYS A 95 -8.53 15.96 -1.31
C LYS A 95 -9.61 15.90 -2.39
N LYS A 96 -9.23 15.70 -3.67
CA LYS A 96 -10.17 15.48 -4.77
C LYS A 96 -10.59 14.01 -4.78
N ARG A 97 -11.89 13.75 -4.87
CA ARG A 97 -12.44 12.40 -4.96
C ARG A 97 -11.99 11.72 -6.25
N ARG A 98 -11.57 10.48 -6.16
CA ARG A 98 -11.24 9.65 -7.33
C ARG A 98 -12.52 9.21 -8.03
N HIS A 99 -12.40 8.91 -9.32
CA HIS A 99 -13.54 8.50 -10.15
C HIS A 99 -13.74 6.99 -10.18
N GLN A 100 -12.74 6.22 -9.79
CA GLN A 100 -12.75 4.76 -9.83
C GLN A 100 -12.26 4.17 -8.52
N ASP A 101 -12.83 3.01 -8.14
CA ASP A 101 -12.35 2.14 -7.08
C ASP A 101 -12.08 0.75 -7.66
N ALA A 102 -10.81 0.42 -7.87
CA ALA A 102 -10.40 -0.85 -8.46
C ALA A 102 -10.84 -2.09 -7.63
N PHE A 103 -11.16 -1.90 -6.36
CA PHE A 103 -11.62 -2.96 -5.46
C PHE A 103 -13.15 -3.11 -5.40
N SER A 104 -13.87 -2.37 -6.24
CA SER A 104 -15.33 -2.43 -6.34
C SER A 104 -15.76 -3.05 -7.68
N PRO A 105 -16.98 -3.64 -7.75
CA PRO A 105 -17.53 -4.20 -8.99
C PRO A 105 -17.53 -3.19 -10.12
N GLY A 106 -16.97 -3.58 -11.28
CA GLY A 106 -16.81 -2.71 -12.45
C GLY A 106 -15.97 -1.47 -12.22
N GLY A 107 -15.23 -1.38 -11.11
CA GLY A 107 -14.45 -0.19 -10.75
C GLY A 107 -15.30 1.01 -10.27
N VAL A 108 -16.57 0.78 -9.92
CA VAL A 108 -17.52 1.85 -9.58
C VAL A 108 -17.22 2.43 -8.21
N MET A 109 -16.98 3.76 -8.17
CA MET A 109 -16.74 4.50 -6.93
C MET A 109 -18.03 4.66 -6.09
N GLY A 110 -17.88 4.60 -4.75
CA GLY A 110 -18.95 4.92 -3.80
C GLY A 110 -19.65 3.70 -3.17
N LYS A 111 -19.25 2.49 -3.51
CA LYS A 111 -19.69 1.27 -2.82
C LYS A 111 -19.16 1.21 -1.39
N ARG A 112 -17.92 1.61 -1.19
CA ARG A 112 -17.27 1.76 0.11
C ARG A 112 -17.56 3.14 0.69
N PRO A 113 -17.87 3.30 2.00
CA PRO A 113 -17.97 4.60 2.66
C PRO A 113 -16.59 5.20 2.96
N ASP A 114 -16.55 6.49 3.20
CA ASP A 114 -15.41 7.15 3.86
C ASP A 114 -15.30 6.65 5.30
N TYR A 115 -14.08 6.48 5.82
CA TYR A 115 -13.82 5.89 7.14
C TYR A 115 -14.56 4.54 7.32
N ALA A 116 -14.41 3.66 6.36
CA ALA A 116 -15.22 2.45 6.19
C ALA A 116 -15.31 1.60 7.47
N THR A 117 -14.19 1.40 8.17
CA THR A 117 -14.16 0.63 9.42
C THR A 117 -15.11 1.21 10.47
N ILE A 118 -15.10 2.55 10.66
CA ILE A 118 -15.97 3.24 11.62
C ILE A 118 -17.45 3.10 11.21
N VAL A 119 -17.74 3.34 9.92
CA VAL A 119 -19.13 3.29 9.42
C VAL A 119 -19.71 1.89 9.56
N TYR A 120 -18.98 0.85 9.20
CA TYR A 120 -19.45 -0.53 9.31
C TYR A 120 -19.66 -0.96 10.77
N CYS A 121 -18.75 -0.60 11.68
CA CYS A 121 -18.96 -0.86 13.11
C CYS A 121 -20.22 -0.17 13.64
N ASN A 122 -20.45 1.09 13.24
CA ASN A 122 -21.66 1.81 13.63
C ASN A 122 -22.94 1.16 13.10
N LEU A 123 -22.93 0.62 11.87
CA LEU A 123 -24.06 -0.15 11.35
C LEU A 123 -24.31 -1.42 12.19
N ILE A 124 -23.24 -2.16 12.53
CA ILE A 124 -23.35 -3.34 13.40
C ILE A 124 -23.98 -2.96 14.73
N ARG A 125 -23.50 -1.92 15.39
CA ARG A 125 -23.99 -1.48 16.70
C ARG A 125 -25.45 -1.00 16.70
N GLN A 126 -25.98 -0.53 15.55
CA GLN A 126 -27.39 -0.18 15.41
C GLN A 126 -28.31 -1.41 15.47
N VAL A 127 -27.82 -2.57 15.03
CA VAL A 127 -28.59 -3.81 14.98
C VAL A 127 -28.19 -4.77 16.12
N TYR A 128 -26.90 -5.05 16.25
CA TYR A 128 -26.32 -6.01 17.18
C TYR A 128 -25.52 -5.29 18.26
N LYS A 129 -26.20 -4.88 19.34
CA LYS A 129 -25.62 -4.00 20.36
C LYS A 129 -24.54 -4.67 21.21
N LYS A 130 -24.65 -5.99 21.44
CA LYS A 130 -23.80 -6.74 22.36
C LYS A 130 -22.82 -7.69 21.69
N THR A 131 -23.03 -8.04 20.43
CA THR A 131 -22.16 -8.96 19.70
C THR A 131 -20.76 -8.39 19.59
N PRO A 132 -19.70 -9.14 19.91
CA PRO A 132 -18.32 -8.67 19.79
C PRO A 132 -17.99 -8.18 18.38
N VAL A 133 -17.21 -7.09 18.30
CA VAL A 133 -16.72 -6.51 17.05
C VAL A 133 -15.21 -6.35 17.13
N ILE A 134 -14.53 -7.06 16.25
CA ILE A 134 -13.08 -7.04 16.11
C ILE A 134 -12.74 -6.31 14.81
N ILE A 135 -11.90 -5.28 14.88
CA ILE A 135 -11.46 -4.55 13.70
C ILE A 135 -10.01 -4.85 13.36
N GLY A 136 -9.67 -4.82 12.08
CA GLY A 136 -8.32 -5.10 11.61
C GLY A 136 -8.02 -4.49 10.25
N GLY A 137 -6.95 -4.96 9.63
CA GLY A 137 -6.46 -4.44 8.36
C GLY A 137 -5.69 -3.13 8.50
N ILE A 138 -5.27 -2.56 7.37
CA ILE A 138 -4.35 -1.40 7.36
C ILE A 138 -4.98 -0.15 7.98
N GLU A 139 -6.26 0.13 7.73
CA GLU A 139 -6.95 1.32 8.27
C GLU A 139 -6.99 1.31 9.79
N ALA A 140 -7.34 0.18 10.40
CA ALA A 140 -7.35 0.03 11.85
C ALA A 140 -5.93 0.03 12.44
N SER A 141 -4.99 -0.65 11.80
CA SER A 141 -3.59 -0.71 12.25
C SER A 141 -2.94 0.67 12.33
N LEU A 142 -3.18 1.52 11.34
CA LEU A 142 -2.57 2.85 11.27
C LEU A 142 -3.27 3.88 12.18
N ARG A 143 -4.48 3.57 12.67
CA ARG A 143 -5.27 4.45 13.55
C ARG A 143 -5.50 3.88 14.95
N ARG A 144 -4.66 2.90 15.36
CA ARG A 144 -4.85 2.18 16.63
C ARG A 144 -4.63 3.01 17.90
N MET A 145 -3.87 4.10 17.81
CA MET A 145 -3.66 5.10 18.85
C MET A 145 -4.13 6.47 18.36
N ALA A 146 -3.99 7.53 19.15
CA ALA A 146 -4.22 8.89 18.69
C ALA A 146 -3.33 9.20 17.47
N HIS A 147 -3.91 9.79 16.44
CA HIS A 147 -3.25 10.00 15.17
C HIS A 147 -3.72 11.27 14.47
N TYR A 148 -2.85 11.87 13.66
CA TYR A 148 -3.23 12.97 12.79
C TYR A 148 -3.98 12.44 11.56
N ASP A 149 -5.18 12.98 11.35
CA ASP A 149 -6.02 12.70 10.19
C ASP A 149 -5.90 13.83 9.17
N TYR A 150 -5.28 13.55 8.05
CA TYR A 150 -4.98 14.52 6.99
C TYR A 150 -6.24 15.17 6.39
N TRP A 151 -7.32 14.40 6.24
CA TRP A 151 -8.54 14.87 5.57
C TRP A 151 -9.31 15.87 6.41
N SER A 152 -9.44 15.63 7.70
CA SER A 152 -10.08 16.56 8.64
C SER A 152 -9.11 17.59 9.23
N ASP A 153 -7.79 17.45 8.97
CA ASP A 153 -6.71 18.28 9.52
C ASP A 153 -6.77 18.38 11.06
N LYS A 154 -6.99 17.24 11.70
CA LYS A 154 -7.16 17.14 13.16
C LYS A 154 -6.49 15.89 13.72
N VAL A 155 -6.11 15.96 14.98
CA VAL A 155 -5.77 14.76 15.75
C VAL A 155 -7.06 14.05 16.14
N LYS A 156 -7.15 12.76 15.81
CA LYS A 156 -8.26 11.87 16.16
C LYS A 156 -7.84 10.94 17.28
N ARG A 157 -8.81 10.45 18.04
CA ARG A 157 -8.61 9.37 19.02
C ARG A 157 -8.30 8.06 18.31
N SER A 158 -7.92 7.05 19.06
CA SER A 158 -7.87 5.68 18.56
C SER A 158 -9.16 5.30 17.81
N ILE A 159 -9.02 4.64 16.67
CA ILE A 159 -10.17 4.12 15.91
C ILE A 159 -11.01 3.14 16.72
N LEU A 160 -10.42 2.48 17.73
CA LEU A 160 -11.13 1.62 18.67
C LEU A 160 -12.24 2.37 19.41
N ILE A 161 -11.97 3.62 19.78
CA ILE A 161 -12.92 4.48 20.47
C ILE A 161 -13.96 5.02 19.49
N ASP A 162 -13.51 5.53 18.35
CA ASP A 162 -14.38 6.21 17.38
C ASP A 162 -15.31 5.23 16.62
N SER A 163 -14.90 3.97 16.45
CA SER A 163 -15.72 2.92 15.85
C SER A 163 -16.67 2.23 16.82
N GLY A 164 -16.40 2.27 18.13
CA GLY A 164 -17.14 1.49 19.12
C GLY A 164 -16.87 -0.02 19.04
N ALA A 165 -15.79 -0.45 18.40
CA ALA A 165 -15.32 -1.82 18.38
C ALA A 165 -14.79 -2.24 19.77
N ASP A 166 -14.56 -3.53 19.96
CA ASP A 166 -14.10 -4.07 21.26
C ASP A 166 -12.59 -4.31 21.26
N ILE A 167 -12.03 -4.86 20.17
CA ILE A 167 -10.60 -5.13 20.01
C ILE A 167 -10.14 -4.73 18.62
N ILE A 168 -8.89 -4.25 18.49
CA ILE A 168 -8.17 -4.17 17.22
C ILE A 168 -7.19 -5.35 17.15
N SER A 169 -7.23 -6.13 16.07
CA SER A 169 -6.13 -6.99 15.64
C SER A 169 -5.29 -6.21 14.65
N TYR A 170 -4.11 -5.72 15.05
CA TYR A 170 -3.28 -4.86 14.21
C TYR A 170 -2.09 -5.59 13.61
N GLY A 171 -1.55 -5.04 12.55
CA GLY A 171 -0.44 -5.64 11.82
C GLY A 171 -0.88 -6.82 10.96
N MET A 172 -0.04 -7.85 10.90
CA MET A 172 -0.38 -9.13 10.28
C MET A 172 -1.11 -9.98 11.31
N GLY A 173 -2.41 -10.15 11.10
CA GLY A 173 -3.34 -10.60 12.13
C GLY A 173 -3.52 -12.12 12.27
N GLU A 174 -2.73 -12.93 11.57
CA GLU A 174 -2.94 -14.38 11.50
C GLU A 174 -2.88 -15.06 12.87
N HIS A 175 -1.84 -14.79 13.68
CA HIS A 175 -1.73 -15.33 15.03
C HIS A 175 -2.84 -14.79 15.94
N SER A 176 -2.98 -13.46 16.01
CA SER A 176 -3.90 -12.83 16.94
C SER A 176 -5.35 -13.20 16.69
N ILE A 177 -5.77 -13.40 15.42
CA ILE A 177 -7.18 -13.74 15.14
C ILE A 177 -7.53 -15.17 15.59
N ILE A 178 -6.58 -16.10 15.49
CA ILE A 178 -6.81 -17.47 15.97
C ILE A 178 -6.85 -17.49 17.51
N GLU A 179 -5.90 -16.83 18.17
CA GLU A 179 -5.91 -16.75 19.62
C GLU A 179 -7.20 -16.08 20.16
N ILE A 180 -7.68 -15.00 19.49
CA ILE A 180 -8.97 -14.37 19.84
C ILE A 180 -10.13 -15.33 19.60
N ALA A 181 -10.13 -16.05 18.48
CA ALA A 181 -11.20 -16.98 18.13
C ALA A 181 -11.29 -18.13 19.15
N ASP A 182 -10.15 -18.69 19.55
CA ASP A 182 -10.08 -19.77 20.54
C ASP A 182 -10.52 -19.27 21.93
N ALA A 183 -10.10 -18.05 22.33
CA ALA A 183 -10.53 -17.45 23.61
C ALA A 183 -12.05 -17.23 23.65
N LEU A 184 -12.63 -16.66 22.59
CA LEU A 184 -14.09 -16.48 22.48
C LEU A 184 -14.83 -17.81 22.45
N ASN A 185 -14.30 -18.81 21.75
CA ASN A 185 -14.91 -20.13 21.66
C ASN A 185 -14.84 -20.89 23.00
N ALA A 186 -13.82 -20.61 23.82
CA ALA A 186 -13.71 -21.10 25.19
C ALA A 186 -14.64 -20.35 26.18
N GLY A 187 -15.38 -19.33 25.74
CA GLY A 187 -16.33 -18.57 26.54
C GLY A 187 -15.72 -17.40 27.31
N ILE A 188 -14.50 -16.97 26.98
CA ILE A 188 -13.89 -15.78 27.58
C ILE A 188 -14.62 -14.55 27.00
N ASP A 189 -15.03 -13.62 27.88
CA ASP A 189 -15.65 -12.36 27.45
C ASP A 189 -14.63 -11.54 26.64
N ILE A 190 -15.11 -10.88 25.58
CA ILE A 190 -14.25 -10.07 24.68
C ILE A 190 -13.47 -8.99 25.43
N HIS A 191 -14.02 -8.47 26.54
CA HIS A 191 -13.40 -7.43 27.34
C HIS A 191 -12.29 -7.96 28.27
N ASP A 192 -12.26 -9.29 28.49
CA ASP A 192 -11.23 -9.97 29.29
C ASP A 192 -10.08 -10.48 28.41
N ILE A 193 -10.22 -10.42 27.09
CA ILE A 193 -9.17 -10.77 26.14
C ILE A 193 -8.15 -9.61 26.04
N THR A 194 -7.31 -9.48 27.05
CA THR A 194 -6.34 -8.37 27.19
C THR A 194 -4.89 -8.80 26.99
N PHE A 195 -4.63 -10.09 26.85
CA PHE A 195 -3.29 -10.72 26.93
C PHE A 195 -2.71 -11.10 25.56
N ILE A 196 -3.44 -10.97 24.47
CA ILE A 196 -3.03 -11.43 23.13
C ILE A 196 -2.11 -10.38 22.47
N LYS A 197 -0.95 -10.82 21.97
CA LYS A 197 -0.05 -9.97 21.19
C LYS A 197 -0.70 -9.55 19.86
N GLY A 198 -0.32 -8.37 19.35
CA GLY A 198 -0.89 -7.84 18.12
C GLY A 198 -2.31 -7.27 18.29
N THR A 199 -2.71 -6.98 19.54
CA THR A 199 -4.05 -6.43 19.82
C THR A 199 -3.98 -5.06 20.48
N VAL A 200 -5.09 -4.32 20.35
CA VAL A 200 -5.37 -3.10 21.12
C VAL A 200 -6.75 -3.21 21.72
N TYR A 201 -6.87 -2.92 23.00
CA TYR A 201 -8.12 -2.96 23.75
C TYR A 201 -8.33 -1.69 24.57
N LYS A 202 -9.52 -1.51 25.14
CA LYS A 202 -9.86 -0.40 26.01
C LYS A 202 -10.15 -0.90 27.42
N THR A 203 -9.70 -0.15 28.44
CA THR A 203 -9.93 -0.48 29.85
C THR A 203 -10.24 0.77 30.68
N LYS A 204 -10.85 0.57 31.84
CA LYS A 204 -11.15 1.62 32.82
C LYS A 204 -10.09 1.74 33.91
N THR A 205 -9.29 0.71 34.13
CA THR A 205 -8.26 0.62 35.17
C THR A 205 -6.99 -0.01 34.60
N LEU A 206 -5.86 0.29 35.21
CA LEU A 206 -4.53 -0.24 34.88
C LEU A 206 -4.00 -1.18 35.97
N ASP A 207 -4.80 -1.52 36.99
CA ASP A 207 -4.38 -2.21 38.18
C ASP A 207 -3.70 -3.57 37.95
N ASN A 208 -4.04 -4.21 36.82
CA ASN A 208 -3.50 -5.51 36.41
C ASN A 208 -2.41 -5.41 35.34
N LEU A 209 -1.93 -4.19 35.04
CA LEU A 209 -0.93 -3.98 33.99
C LEU A 209 0.44 -3.70 34.61
N GLU A 210 1.43 -4.48 34.23
CA GLU A 210 2.82 -4.30 34.61
C GLU A 210 3.70 -3.93 33.43
N ASN A 211 4.80 -3.24 33.71
CA ASN A 211 5.86 -2.97 32.71
C ASN A 211 5.40 -2.26 31.41
N TYR A 212 4.41 -1.39 31.47
CA TYR A 212 3.95 -0.61 30.35
C TYR A 212 4.70 0.73 30.20
N ILE A 213 4.55 1.37 29.06
CA ILE A 213 4.96 2.76 28.79
C ILE A 213 3.70 3.60 28.69
N GLU A 214 3.59 4.61 29.52
CA GLU A 214 2.53 5.61 29.41
C GLU A 214 2.90 6.63 28.35
N LEU A 215 2.02 6.81 27.37
CA LEU A 215 2.10 7.85 26.35
C LEU A 215 1.51 9.15 26.90
N PRO A 216 1.86 10.32 26.35
CA PRO A 216 1.11 11.54 26.59
C PRO A 216 -0.39 11.30 26.39
N SER A 217 -1.22 11.92 27.24
CA SER A 217 -2.68 11.75 27.14
C SER A 217 -3.23 12.31 25.81
N TYR A 218 -4.42 11.88 25.42
CA TYR A 218 -5.06 12.42 24.20
C TYR A 218 -5.18 13.95 24.25
N ASP A 219 -5.51 14.53 25.41
CA ASP A 219 -5.61 15.98 25.58
C ASP A 219 -4.24 16.67 25.42
N ASP A 220 -3.16 16.09 25.95
CA ASP A 220 -1.80 16.59 25.72
C ASP A 220 -1.42 16.56 24.23
N ILE A 221 -1.73 15.46 23.56
CA ILE A 221 -1.42 15.23 22.14
C ILE A 221 -2.18 16.23 21.24
N VAL A 222 -3.44 16.54 21.56
CA VAL A 222 -4.24 17.50 20.79
C VAL A 222 -3.73 18.93 20.98
N ASN A 223 -3.29 19.27 22.19
CA ASN A 223 -2.91 20.64 22.55
C ASN A 223 -1.44 20.97 22.30
N SER A 224 -0.58 19.96 22.09
CA SER A 224 0.86 20.15 21.87
C SER A 224 1.40 19.28 20.74
N LYS A 225 1.95 19.93 19.72
CA LYS A 225 2.67 19.24 18.62
C LYS A 225 3.90 18.48 19.12
N GLU A 226 4.56 18.97 20.14
CA GLU A 226 5.69 18.30 20.78
C GLU A 226 5.26 17.01 21.48
N MET A 227 4.14 17.04 22.22
CA MET A 227 3.59 15.86 22.85
C MET A 227 3.12 14.83 21.82
N TYR A 228 2.53 15.30 20.70
CA TYR A 228 2.23 14.43 19.57
C TYR A 228 3.49 13.74 19.03
N ALA A 229 4.56 14.51 18.77
CA ALA A 229 5.82 13.97 18.26
C ALA A 229 6.44 12.94 19.22
N LYS A 230 6.44 13.21 20.54
CA LYS A 230 6.91 12.29 21.58
C LYS A 230 6.10 11.01 21.64
N SER A 231 4.75 11.12 21.64
CA SER A 231 3.85 9.97 21.63
C SER A 231 4.10 9.10 20.39
N PHE A 232 4.10 9.71 19.21
CA PHE A 232 4.34 8.99 17.96
C PHE A 232 5.71 8.30 17.93
N TYR A 233 6.78 8.98 18.36
CA TYR A 233 8.12 8.40 18.34
C TYR A 233 8.25 7.23 19.33
N THR A 234 7.57 7.29 20.46
CA THR A 234 7.48 6.17 21.40
C THR A 234 6.78 4.97 20.77
N GLN A 235 5.67 5.20 20.05
CA GLN A 235 4.99 4.15 19.29
C GLN A 235 5.91 3.57 18.20
N TYR A 236 6.63 4.41 17.45
CA TYR A 236 7.54 3.98 16.38
C TYR A 236 8.67 3.09 16.91
N LYS A 237 9.23 3.39 18.08
CA LYS A 237 10.25 2.54 18.73
C LYS A 237 9.70 1.20 19.23
N ASN A 238 8.39 1.08 19.43
CA ASN A 238 7.73 -0.11 19.96
C ASN A 238 6.99 -0.89 18.84
N THR A 239 7.61 -1.00 17.66
CA THR A 239 7.09 -1.78 16.53
C THR A 239 7.75 -3.14 16.35
N ASP A 240 8.73 -3.47 17.20
CA ASP A 240 9.47 -4.75 17.12
C ASP A 240 8.85 -5.80 18.04
N PRO A 241 8.52 -7.02 17.56
CA PRO A 241 7.83 -8.03 18.35
C PRO A 241 8.67 -8.62 19.50
N PHE A 242 10.00 -8.48 19.46
CA PHE A 242 10.91 -9.01 20.49
C PHE A 242 11.13 -8.02 21.64
N THR A 243 11.10 -6.72 21.36
CA THR A 243 11.53 -5.69 22.29
C THR A 243 10.46 -4.68 22.66
N ALA A 244 9.33 -4.68 21.95
CA ALA A 244 8.23 -3.77 22.23
C ALA A 244 7.63 -4.05 23.61
N ARG A 245 7.20 -2.97 24.25
CA ARG A 245 6.47 -2.98 25.54
C ARG A 245 5.01 -2.63 25.29
N ILE A 246 4.17 -2.90 26.27
CA ILE A 246 2.79 -2.43 26.30
C ILE A 246 2.79 -0.89 26.30
N LEU A 247 1.95 -0.29 25.45
CA LEU A 247 1.74 1.15 25.40
C LEU A 247 0.35 1.49 25.92
N VAL A 248 0.27 2.52 26.76
CA VAL A 248 -0.99 2.98 27.35
C VAL A 248 -1.21 4.45 27.02
N GLU A 249 -2.37 4.77 26.44
CA GLU A 249 -2.80 6.14 26.16
C GLU A 249 -4.07 6.46 26.95
N LYS A 250 -4.03 7.47 27.79
CA LYS A 250 -5.22 7.99 28.50
C LYS A 250 -6.05 8.81 27.53
N VAL A 251 -7.28 8.37 27.25
CA VAL A 251 -8.21 9.07 26.33
C VAL A 251 -9.04 10.10 27.07
N LYS A 252 -9.51 9.75 28.27
CA LYS A 252 -10.21 10.62 29.21
C LYS A 252 -10.15 9.99 30.60
N GLU A 253 -10.75 10.65 31.57
CA GLU A 253 -10.80 10.08 32.92
C GLU A 253 -11.45 8.69 32.92
N LYS A 254 -10.77 7.72 33.55
CA LYS A 254 -11.17 6.30 33.59
C LYS A 254 -11.42 5.67 32.22
N MET A 255 -10.65 6.07 31.21
CA MET A 255 -10.67 5.41 29.90
C MET A 255 -9.27 5.41 29.28
N TYR A 256 -8.73 4.23 29.08
CA TYR A 256 -7.41 4.00 28.51
C TYR A 256 -7.52 3.12 27.26
N VAL A 257 -6.67 3.38 26.30
CA VAL A 257 -6.38 2.50 25.16
C VAL A 257 -5.04 1.84 25.44
N VAL A 258 -5.01 0.53 25.41
CA VAL A 258 -3.83 -0.29 25.69
C VAL A 258 -3.45 -1.05 24.44
N GLN A 259 -2.22 -0.86 23.97
CA GLN A 259 -1.64 -1.61 22.86
C GLN A 259 -0.69 -2.66 23.39
N ASN A 260 -0.98 -3.92 23.18
CA ASN A 260 -0.07 -5.03 23.40
C ASN A 260 1.11 -4.98 22.41
N PRO A 261 2.26 -5.62 22.71
CA PRO A 261 3.35 -5.80 21.76
C PRO A 261 2.87 -6.42 20.44
N PRO A 262 3.53 -6.16 19.29
CA PRO A 262 3.19 -6.81 18.03
C PRO A 262 3.24 -8.33 18.14
N ALA A 263 2.40 -9.02 17.35
CA ALA A 263 2.50 -10.48 17.19
C ALA A 263 3.86 -10.85 16.58
N MET A 264 4.33 -12.05 16.86
CA MET A 264 5.56 -12.58 16.26
C MET A 264 5.40 -12.70 14.74
N PRO A 265 6.48 -12.49 13.96
CA PRO A 265 6.44 -12.75 12.52
C PRO A 265 6.15 -14.22 12.26
N LEU A 266 5.44 -14.51 11.19
CA LEU A 266 5.22 -15.88 10.74
C LEU A 266 6.55 -16.52 10.34
N THR A 267 6.72 -17.78 10.69
CA THR A 267 7.79 -18.64 10.20
C THR A 267 7.58 -18.98 8.73
N GLU A 268 8.59 -19.55 8.06
CA GLU A 268 8.46 -20.02 6.67
C GLU A 268 7.36 -21.08 6.53
N VAL A 269 7.27 -22.01 7.48
CA VAL A 269 6.24 -23.07 7.49
C VAL A 269 4.84 -22.46 7.62
N GLU A 270 4.62 -21.55 8.56
CA GLU A 270 3.33 -20.87 8.72
C GLU A 270 2.96 -20.01 7.49
N MET A 271 3.96 -19.36 6.86
CA MET A 271 3.74 -18.66 5.60
C MET A 271 3.29 -19.64 4.50
N ASP A 272 3.94 -20.78 4.37
CA ASP A 272 3.59 -21.80 3.37
C ASP A 272 2.19 -22.36 3.61
N ASP A 273 1.84 -22.64 4.87
CA ASP A 273 0.51 -23.14 5.26
C ASP A 273 -0.57 -22.14 4.87
N ILE A 274 -0.38 -20.84 5.18
CA ILE A 274 -1.33 -19.79 4.83
C ILE A 274 -1.52 -19.68 3.31
N TYR A 275 -0.46 -19.72 2.54
CA TYR A 275 -0.55 -19.59 1.07
C TYR A 275 -1.01 -20.88 0.38
N SER A 276 -1.03 -22.02 1.09
CA SER A 276 -1.58 -23.30 0.62
C SER A 276 -3.08 -23.46 0.83
N LEU A 277 -3.73 -22.56 1.58
CA LEU A 277 -5.17 -22.59 1.82
C LEU A 277 -5.97 -22.59 0.50
N PRO A 278 -7.19 -23.18 0.47
CA PRO A 278 -7.94 -23.41 -0.76
C PRO A 278 -8.60 -22.13 -1.30
N TYR A 279 -7.80 -21.15 -1.67
CA TYR A 279 -8.28 -19.93 -2.32
C TYR A 279 -8.83 -20.24 -3.71
N MET A 280 -9.98 -19.64 -4.06
CA MET A 280 -10.56 -19.72 -5.39
C MET A 280 -9.77 -18.93 -6.44
N ARG A 281 -8.86 -18.05 -6.02
CA ARG A 281 -8.02 -17.16 -6.86
C ARG A 281 -8.81 -16.34 -7.86
N ASN A 282 -10.04 -16.03 -7.50
CA ASN A 282 -10.96 -15.26 -8.33
C ASN A 282 -11.88 -14.40 -7.45
N TYR A 283 -12.59 -13.48 -8.08
CA TYR A 283 -13.70 -12.79 -7.43
C TYR A 283 -14.94 -13.71 -7.40
N HIS A 284 -15.83 -13.44 -6.46
CA HIS A 284 -17.10 -14.18 -6.35
C HIS A 284 -17.97 -13.98 -7.60
N PRO A 285 -18.59 -15.05 -8.17
CA PRO A 285 -19.36 -14.99 -9.43
C PRO A 285 -20.49 -13.96 -9.46
N MET A 286 -20.98 -13.52 -8.30
CA MET A 286 -22.03 -12.48 -8.23
C MET A 286 -21.65 -11.17 -8.92
N TYR A 287 -20.35 -10.92 -9.16
CA TYR A 287 -19.85 -9.68 -9.78
C TYR A 287 -19.65 -9.79 -11.29
N GLU A 288 -19.88 -10.93 -11.92
CA GLU A 288 -19.67 -11.11 -13.37
C GLU A 288 -20.50 -10.13 -14.20
N LYS A 289 -21.77 -9.93 -13.81
CA LYS A 289 -22.70 -9.01 -14.48
C LYS A 289 -22.29 -7.55 -14.35
N ASP A 290 -21.53 -7.22 -13.32
CA ASP A 290 -21.04 -5.87 -13.04
C ASP A 290 -19.65 -5.60 -13.67
N GLY A 291 -19.09 -6.54 -14.46
CA GLY A 291 -17.80 -6.42 -15.13
C GLY A 291 -16.61 -6.87 -14.28
N GLY A 292 -16.86 -7.67 -13.23
CA GLY A 292 -15.83 -8.24 -12.35
C GLY A 292 -15.15 -7.20 -11.44
N ILE A 293 -13.98 -7.55 -10.91
CA ILE A 293 -13.22 -6.70 -9.99
C ILE A 293 -11.88 -6.33 -10.65
N PRO A 294 -11.66 -5.05 -11.02
CA PRO A 294 -10.46 -4.63 -11.76
C PRO A 294 -9.15 -4.95 -11.03
N ALA A 295 -9.11 -4.86 -9.70
CA ALA A 295 -7.90 -5.15 -8.92
C ALA A 295 -7.39 -6.59 -9.13
N LEU A 296 -8.26 -7.55 -9.45
CA LEU A 296 -7.85 -8.93 -9.68
C LEU A 296 -6.93 -9.07 -10.90
N SER A 297 -7.14 -8.28 -11.97
CA SER A 297 -6.34 -8.36 -13.20
C SER A 297 -4.85 -8.13 -12.97
N GLU A 298 -4.51 -7.31 -11.97
CA GLU A 298 -3.12 -6.98 -11.63
C GLU A 298 -2.43 -8.09 -10.82
N ILE A 299 -3.20 -8.88 -10.07
CA ILE A 299 -2.65 -9.82 -9.09
C ILE A 299 -2.92 -11.29 -9.41
N LYS A 300 -3.89 -11.61 -10.28
CA LYS A 300 -4.32 -13.00 -10.56
C LYS A 300 -3.15 -13.94 -10.86
N PHE A 301 -2.14 -13.45 -11.58
CA PHE A 301 -0.94 -14.18 -11.92
C PHE A 301 0.33 -13.55 -11.32
N SER A 302 0.20 -13.03 -10.10
CA SER A 302 1.31 -12.51 -9.30
C SER A 302 1.48 -13.34 -8.04
N ILE A 303 2.73 -13.54 -7.61
CA ILE A 303 3.08 -14.37 -6.46
C ILE A 303 3.70 -13.49 -5.37
N THR A 304 3.11 -13.53 -4.18
CA THR A 304 3.73 -12.94 -2.99
C THR A 304 4.80 -13.91 -2.48
N SER A 305 6.06 -13.51 -2.54
CA SER A 305 7.18 -14.33 -2.10
C SER A 305 7.64 -14.04 -0.68
N ASN A 306 7.36 -12.83 -0.20
CA ASN A 306 7.78 -12.35 1.12
C ASN A 306 6.88 -11.23 1.63
N ARG A 307 6.90 -11.01 2.95
CA ARG A 307 6.27 -9.90 3.66
C ARG A 307 7.31 -9.19 4.53
N GLY A 308 6.98 -7.98 5.02
CA GLY A 308 7.89 -7.15 5.79
C GLY A 308 8.88 -6.38 4.94
N CYS A 309 9.52 -5.36 5.51
CA CYS A 309 10.50 -4.53 4.81
C CYS A 309 11.46 -3.86 5.79
N PHE A 310 12.75 -4.20 5.75
CA PHE A 310 13.75 -3.54 6.59
C PHE A 310 14.28 -2.21 6.03
N GLY A 311 13.69 -1.73 4.92
CA GLY A 311 14.04 -0.44 4.31
C GLY A 311 13.78 0.76 5.22
N GLY A 312 12.70 0.72 6.00
CA GLY A 312 12.41 1.71 7.04
C GLY A 312 12.19 3.15 6.55
N CYS A 313 11.72 3.34 5.30
CA CYS A 313 11.45 4.67 4.75
C CYS A 313 10.43 5.42 5.61
N SER A 314 10.71 6.70 5.88
CA SER A 314 9.94 7.51 6.85
C SER A 314 8.47 7.74 6.47
N PHE A 315 8.14 7.69 5.19
CA PHE A 315 6.78 7.89 4.65
C PHE A 315 5.99 6.60 4.49
N CYS A 316 6.62 5.42 4.69
CA CYS A 316 6.02 4.14 4.35
C CYS A 316 5.27 3.52 5.53
N ALA A 317 3.96 3.27 5.35
CA ALA A 317 3.12 2.64 6.36
C ALA A 317 3.43 1.16 6.60
N LEU A 318 4.15 0.49 5.70
CA LEU A 318 4.48 -0.93 5.82
C LEU A 318 5.29 -1.25 7.08
N THR A 319 6.17 -0.35 7.52
CA THR A 319 6.91 -0.50 8.77
C THR A 319 5.99 -0.69 9.97
N PHE A 320 4.86 0.04 10.00
CA PHE A 320 3.86 0.01 11.07
C PHE A 320 2.87 -1.14 10.93
N HIS A 321 2.64 -1.62 9.72
CA HIS A 321 1.64 -2.66 9.43
C HIS A 321 2.26 -4.05 9.29
N GLN A 322 3.30 -4.22 8.47
CA GLN A 322 3.93 -5.52 8.24
C GLN A 322 5.20 -5.76 9.07
N GLY A 323 5.74 -4.68 9.65
CA GLY A 323 6.99 -4.75 10.41
C GLY A 323 8.25 -4.74 9.52
N ARG A 324 9.40 -4.83 10.19
CA ARG A 324 10.74 -4.74 9.58
C ARG A 324 11.47 -6.07 9.48
N ILE A 325 10.88 -7.15 9.97
CA ILE A 325 11.42 -8.52 9.86
C ILE A 325 10.83 -9.15 8.60
N ILE A 326 11.68 -9.70 7.76
CA ILE A 326 11.25 -10.37 6.54
C ILE A 326 10.71 -11.76 6.87
N GLN A 327 9.52 -12.06 6.35
CA GLN A 327 8.85 -13.34 6.40
C GLN A 327 8.80 -13.90 4.99
N VAL A 328 9.40 -15.03 4.74
CA VAL A 328 9.52 -15.64 3.41
C VAL A 328 8.67 -16.88 3.27
N ARG A 329 8.33 -17.22 2.04
CA ARG A 329 7.79 -18.53 1.65
C ARG A 329 8.91 -19.37 1.08
N SER A 330 8.79 -20.69 1.26
CA SER A 330 9.71 -21.65 0.65
C SER A 330 9.59 -21.63 -0.88
N HIS A 331 10.63 -22.06 -1.56
CA HIS A 331 10.61 -22.27 -3.02
C HIS A 331 9.49 -23.23 -3.41
N LYS A 332 9.33 -24.33 -2.67
CA LYS A 332 8.29 -25.33 -2.91
C LYS A 332 6.90 -24.69 -2.93
N SER A 333 6.53 -23.93 -1.92
CA SER A 333 5.24 -23.25 -1.82
C SER A 333 4.98 -22.32 -3.02
N ILE A 334 5.99 -21.55 -3.42
CA ILE A 334 5.90 -20.62 -4.55
C ILE A 334 5.79 -21.35 -5.89
N ILE A 335 6.55 -22.45 -6.08
CA ILE A 335 6.50 -23.28 -7.28
C ILE A 335 5.16 -23.99 -7.39
N ASP A 336 4.64 -24.57 -6.31
CA ASP A 336 3.33 -25.23 -6.28
C ASP A 336 2.23 -24.25 -6.68
N GLU A 337 2.27 -22.99 -6.20
CA GLU A 337 1.36 -21.93 -6.62
C GLU A 337 1.50 -21.60 -8.10
N ALA A 338 2.72 -21.48 -8.61
CA ALA A 338 2.95 -21.23 -10.03
C ALA A 338 2.44 -22.38 -10.91
N VAL A 339 2.64 -23.63 -10.50
CA VAL A 339 2.08 -24.81 -11.20
C VAL A 339 0.55 -24.78 -11.19
N GLN A 340 -0.08 -24.34 -10.09
CA GLN A 340 -1.52 -24.16 -10.06
C GLN A 340 -1.98 -23.08 -11.04
N MET A 341 -1.25 -21.94 -11.13
CA MET A 341 -1.55 -20.89 -12.10
C MET A 341 -1.48 -21.36 -13.56
N THR A 342 -0.53 -22.26 -13.88
CA THR A 342 -0.41 -22.76 -15.28
C THR A 342 -1.63 -23.59 -15.73
N LYS A 343 -2.46 -24.05 -14.80
CA LYS A 343 -3.70 -24.79 -15.09
C LYS A 343 -4.91 -23.87 -15.30
N ASP A 344 -4.80 -22.59 -14.98
CA ASP A 344 -5.88 -21.62 -15.19
C ASP A 344 -6.05 -21.32 -16.69
N ALA A 345 -7.28 -21.37 -17.19
CA ALA A 345 -7.60 -21.14 -18.62
C ALA A 345 -7.18 -19.75 -19.11
N ASP A 346 -7.12 -18.76 -18.22
CA ASP A 346 -6.71 -17.40 -18.55
C ASP A 346 -5.19 -17.23 -18.57
N PHE A 347 -4.42 -18.19 -18.07
CA PHE A 347 -2.96 -18.09 -18.00
C PHE A 347 -2.33 -18.15 -19.39
N LYS A 348 -1.65 -17.08 -19.79
CA LYS A 348 -1.00 -16.97 -21.11
C LYS A 348 0.51 -17.26 -21.07
N GLY A 349 1.00 -17.80 -19.96
CA GLY A 349 2.41 -18.12 -19.74
C GLY A 349 3.21 -17.00 -19.06
N TYR A 350 2.55 -15.99 -18.51
CA TYR A 350 3.21 -14.83 -17.91
C TYR A 350 2.91 -14.77 -16.41
N ILE A 351 3.95 -14.93 -15.58
CA ILE A 351 3.90 -14.56 -14.17
C ILE A 351 4.20 -13.07 -14.10
N HIS A 352 3.23 -12.28 -13.64
CA HIS A 352 3.29 -10.83 -13.71
C HIS A 352 4.22 -10.23 -12.67
N ASP A 353 4.36 -10.87 -11.51
CA ASP A 353 5.25 -10.46 -10.43
C ASP A 353 5.61 -11.65 -9.54
N VAL A 354 6.81 -11.63 -8.99
CA VAL A 354 7.25 -12.51 -7.89
C VAL A 354 7.95 -11.63 -6.88
N GLY A 355 7.25 -11.24 -5.82
CA GLY A 355 7.80 -10.25 -4.90
C GLY A 355 6.97 -10.05 -3.65
N GLY A 356 7.06 -8.85 -3.11
CA GLY A 356 6.41 -8.40 -1.88
C GLY A 356 6.58 -6.89 -1.75
N PRO A 357 6.64 -6.34 -0.53
CA PRO A 357 6.92 -4.91 -0.33
C PRO A 357 8.22 -4.46 -0.99
N THR A 358 9.19 -5.37 -1.11
CA THR A 358 10.46 -5.22 -1.83
C THR A 358 10.83 -6.58 -2.38
N ALA A 359 10.92 -6.72 -3.69
CA ALA A 359 11.07 -8.02 -4.35
C ALA A 359 12.37 -8.74 -3.98
N ASN A 360 13.47 -8.01 -3.87
CA ASN A 360 14.79 -8.58 -3.59
C ASN A 360 15.13 -8.73 -2.10
N PHE A 361 14.12 -8.69 -1.20
CA PHE A 361 14.28 -8.99 0.22
C PHE A 361 13.79 -10.40 0.51
N ARG A 362 14.66 -11.39 0.39
CA ARG A 362 14.32 -12.80 0.57
C ARG A 362 14.84 -13.42 1.86
N HIS A 363 15.42 -12.65 2.75
CA HIS A 363 15.90 -13.06 4.08
C HIS A 363 15.92 -11.87 5.03
N THR A 364 16.09 -12.12 6.32
CA THR A 364 16.27 -11.07 7.32
C THR A 364 17.55 -10.27 7.07
N SER A 365 17.56 -9.00 7.44
CA SER A 365 18.72 -8.13 7.19
C SER A 365 20.00 -8.56 7.91
N CYS A 366 19.87 -9.29 9.02
CA CYS A 366 21.01 -9.88 9.77
C CYS A 366 20.49 -10.93 10.75
N ASP A 367 21.38 -11.80 11.26
CA ASP A 367 21.05 -12.88 12.18
C ASP A 367 20.44 -12.39 13.50
N LYS A 368 20.83 -11.19 13.95
CA LYS A 368 20.28 -10.57 15.16
C LYS A 368 18.75 -10.44 15.09
N GLN A 369 18.17 -10.19 13.92
CA GLN A 369 16.73 -9.99 13.79
C GLN A 369 15.90 -11.20 14.21
N LEU A 370 16.43 -12.41 14.08
CA LEU A 370 15.73 -13.63 14.43
C LEU A 370 15.72 -13.92 15.94
N THR A 371 16.62 -13.30 16.71
CA THR A 371 16.80 -13.59 18.14
C THR A 371 16.57 -12.38 19.04
N LYS A 372 16.90 -11.18 18.57
CA LYS A 372 16.86 -9.94 19.35
C LYS A 372 16.02 -8.83 18.68
N GLY A 373 15.38 -9.15 17.56
CA GLY A 373 14.57 -8.21 16.80
C GLY A 373 15.35 -7.13 16.08
N VAL A 374 14.64 -6.10 15.62
CA VAL A 374 15.21 -4.98 14.87
C VAL A 374 15.83 -3.91 15.78
N CYS A 375 16.81 -3.19 15.25
CA CYS A 375 17.43 -2.08 15.96
C CYS A 375 16.45 -0.92 16.10
N MET A 376 16.23 -0.41 17.32
CA MET A 376 15.36 0.74 17.59
C MET A 376 15.93 2.06 17.04
N ASN A 377 17.26 2.24 17.11
CA ASN A 377 17.93 3.50 16.80
C ASN A 377 18.71 3.48 15.49
N ARG A 378 18.50 2.46 14.65
CA ARG A 378 19.21 2.32 13.38
C ARG A 378 18.32 1.65 12.34
N GLN A 379 18.41 2.15 11.10
CA GLN A 379 17.89 1.47 9.92
C GLN A 379 19.02 0.64 9.27
N CYS A 380 18.64 -0.41 8.53
CA CYS A 380 19.62 -1.34 7.95
C CYS A 380 20.37 -0.75 6.73
N LEU A 381 19.73 0.18 6.00
CA LEU A 381 20.25 0.78 4.77
C LEU A 381 20.49 2.29 4.88
N PHE A 382 20.07 2.94 5.96
CA PHE A 382 20.17 4.39 6.13
C PHE A 382 20.79 4.75 7.50
N PRO A 383 21.60 5.84 7.59
CA PRO A 383 22.10 6.70 6.50
C PRO A 383 23.16 6.03 5.63
N LYS A 384 23.78 4.99 6.14
CA LYS A 384 24.73 4.11 5.44
C LYS A 384 24.39 2.65 5.76
N PRO A 385 24.67 1.71 4.86
CA PRO A 385 24.44 0.30 5.09
C PRO A 385 25.04 -0.15 6.43
N CYS A 386 24.28 -0.96 7.18
CA CYS A 386 24.75 -1.51 8.45
C CYS A 386 25.92 -2.47 8.20
N PRO A 387 27.02 -2.42 8.98
CA PRO A 387 28.13 -3.36 8.83
C PRO A 387 27.72 -4.85 8.96
N ASN A 388 26.62 -5.12 9.70
CA ASN A 388 26.10 -6.48 9.88
C ASN A 388 25.02 -6.83 8.85
N LEU A 389 24.80 -6.00 7.84
CA LEU A 389 23.81 -6.27 6.80
C LEU A 389 24.24 -7.49 6.00
N LYS A 390 23.40 -8.51 5.96
CA LYS A 390 23.55 -9.61 5.01
C LYS A 390 23.09 -9.17 3.64
N VAL A 391 23.94 -9.34 2.65
CA VAL A 391 23.65 -9.03 1.25
C VAL A 391 23.76 -10.32 0.45
N ASP A 392 22.63 -10.88 0.08
CA ASP A 392 22.56 -12.13 -0.68
C ASP A 392 21.31 -12.13 -1.58
N HIS A 393 21.55 -12.29 -2.88
CA HIS A 393 20.49 -12.43 -3.88
C HIS A 393 20.41 -13.87 -4.44
N SER A 394 21.25 -14.80 -3.97
CA SER A 394 21.37 -16.14 -4.53
C SER A 394 20.06 -16.94 -4.42
N ASP A 395 19.37 -16.85 -3.28
CA ASP A 395 18.06 -17.48 -3.07
C ASP A 395 17.03 -16.97 -4.08
N TYR A 396 16.95 -15.65 -4.27
CA TYR A 396 15.99 -15.07 -5.19
C TYR A 396 16.30 -15.42 -6.66
N ILE A 397 17.58 -15.40 -7.04
CA ILE A 397 18.03 -15.82 -8.38
C ILE A 397 17.62 -17.27 -8.65
N LYS A 398 17.86 -18.16 -7.67
CA LYS A 398 17.51 -19.58 -7.75
C LYS A 398 16.00 -19.74 -7.95
N LEU A 399 15.17 -19.10 -7.12
CA LEU A 399 13.72 -19.11 -7.24
C LEU A 399 13.24 -18.66 -8.63
N LEU A 400 13.77 -17.53 -9.12
CA LEU A 400 13.39 -16.99 -10.43
C LEU A 400 13.76 -17.95 -11.58
N ARG A 401 14.87 -18.65 -11.48
CA ARG A 401 15.31 -19.66 -12.47
C ARG A 401 14.40 -20.89 -12.45
N GLU A 402 14.05 -21.38 -11.26
CA GLU A 402 13.12 -22.49 -11.08
C GLU A 402 11.74 -22.17 -11.69
N LEU A 403 11.19 -20.99 -11.40
CA LEU A 403 9.93 -20.54 -11.96
C LEU A 403 9.96 -20.41 -13.49
N ARG A 404 11.07 -19.94 -14.06
CA ARG A 404 11.25 -19.87 -15.52
C ARG A 404 11.34 -21.22 -16.21
N ALA A 405 11.79 -22.23 -15.50
CA ALA A 405 11.95 -23.59 -16.02
C ALA A 405 10.62 -24.38 -16.02
N LEU A 406 9.55 -23.86 -15.40
CA LEU A 406 8.28 -24.57 -15.31
C LEU A 406 7.61 -24.70 -16.69
N PRO A 407 7.07 -25.86 -17.02
CA PRO A 407 6.27 -26.05 -18.22
C PRO A 407 5.09 -25.07 -18.26
N GLY A 408 4.85 -24.46 -19.40
CA GLY A 408 3.80 -23.46 -19.59
C GLY A 408 4.17 -22.03 -19.19
N VAL A 409 5.27 -21.79 -18.46
CA VAL A 409 5.77 -20.47 -18.14
C VAL A 409 6.67 -19.95 -19.26
N LYS A 410 6.29 -18.87 -19.88
CA LYS A 410 7.05 -18.18 -20.95
C LYS A 410 7.94 -17.10 -20.38
N LYS A 411 7.47 -16.39 -19.35
CA LYS A 411 8.22 -15.29 -18.73
C LYS A 411 7.77 -15.02 -17.30
N VAL A 412 8.73 -14.67 -16.47
CA VAL A 412 8.54 -14.23 -15.09
C VAL A 412 8.99 -12.78 -15.00
N PHE A 413 8.11 -11.87 -14.63
CA PHE A 413 8.40 -10.46 -14.42
C PHE A 413 8.59 -10.12 -12.95
N ILE A 414 9.28 -9.02 -12.69
CA ILE A 414 9.40 -8.40 -11.37
C ILE A 414 8.84 -6.98 -11.49
N ARG A 415 7.70 -6.71 -10.84
CA ARG A 415 6.98 -5.44 -10.89
C ARG A 415 6.90 -4.73 -9.55
N SER A 416 6.95 -5.46 -8.44
CA SER A 416 6.87 -4.93 -7.07
C SER A 416 8.04 -4.03 -6.67
N GLY A 417 9.01 -3.86 -7.57
CA GLY A 417 10.16 -2.99 -7.35
C GLY A 417 11.29 -3.67 -6.56
N ILE A 418 12.48 -3.18 -6.80
CA ILE A 418 13.70 -3.61 -6.10
C ILE A 418 14.27 -2.45 -5.28
N ARG A 419 14.94 -2.78 -4.18
CA ARG A 419 15.78 -1.83 -3.46
C ARG A 419 17.12 -1.74 -4.17
N PHE A 420 17.32 -0.67 -4.93
CA PHE A 420 18.56 -0.43 -5.68
C PHE A 420 19.78 -0.22 -4.76
N ASP A 421 19.58 0.40 -3.61
CA ASP A 421 20.58 0.59 -2.57
C ASP A 421 21.06 -0.72 -1.96
N TYR A 422 20.16 -1.69 -1.76
CA TYR A 422 20.54 -3.05 -1.36
C TYR A 422 21.33 -3.77 -2.47
N CYS A 423 20.94 -3.59 -3.75
CA CYS A 423 21.73 -4.09 -4.88
C CYS A 423 23.14 -3.47 -4.93
N MET A 424 23.28 -2.22 -4.49
CA MET A 424 24.60 -1.54 -4.47
C MET A 424 25.51 -2.03 -3.33
N CYS A 425 24.93 -2.67 -2.30
CA CYS A 425 25.69 -3.34 -1.25
C CYS A 425 26.29 -4.68 -1.73
N ASP A 426 25.78 -5.26 -2.82
CA ASP A 426 26.29 -6.47 -3.44
C ASP A 426 27.37 -6.12 -4.47
N SER A 427 28.56 -6.69 -4.30
CA SER A 427 29.66 -6.51 -5.25
C SER A 427 29.50 -7.34 -6.52
N ASP A 428 28.65 -8.40 -6.49
CA ASP A 428 28.38 -9.27 -7.62
C ASP A 428 27.31 -8.70 -8.57
N ASP A 429 27.59 -8.74 -9.85
CA ASP A 429 26.65 -8.30 -10.90
C ASP A 429 25.57 -9.36 -11.27
N THR A 430 25.67 -10.56 -10.70
CA THR A 430 24.82 -11.72 -11.12
C THR A 430 23.35 -11.41 -11.03
N PHE A 431 22.87 -10.81 -9.95
CA PHE A 431 21.46 -10.46 -9.80
C PHE A 431 20.99 -9.44 -10.85
N ILE A 432 21.74 -8.36 -11.06
CA ILE A 432 21.36 -7.33 -12.04
C ILE A 432 21.43 -7.89 -13.48
N ASN A 433 22.41 -8.78 -13.77
CA ASN A 433 22.48 -9.49 -15.04
C ASN A 433 21.26 -10.40 -15.27
N GLU A 434 20.86 -11.19 -14.26
CA GLU A 434 19.68 -12.05 -14.32
C GLU A 434 18.42 -11.21 -14.59
N LEU A 435 18.29 -10.13 -13.85
CA LEU A 435 17.19 -9.17 -13.95
C LEU A 435 17.06 -8.61 -15.38
N CYS A 436 18.15 -8.06 -15.93
CA CYS A 436 18.19 -7.48 -17.26
C CYS A 436 17.89 -8.51 -18.35
N LYS A 437 18.46 -9.71 -18.26
CA LYS A 437 18.28 -10.73 -19.29
C LYS A 437 16.87 -11.28 -19.34
N TYR A 438 16.23 -11.49 -18.20
CA TYR A 438 15.06 -12.37 -18.14
C TYR A 438 13.80 -11.76 -17.52
N HIS A 439 13.90 -10.73 -16.66
CA HIS A 439 12.79 -10.32 -15.79
C HIS A 439 12.25 -8.91 -16.05
N ILE A 440 12.92 -8.15 -16.90
CA ILE A 440 12.51 -6.80 -17.31
C ILE A 440 12.01 -6.81 -18.77
N SER A 441 10.89 -6.13 -19.02
CA SER A 441 10.28 -6.05 -20.35
C SER A 441 10.64 -4.79 -21.14
N GLY A 442 11.59 -3.97 -20.66
CA GLY A 442 11.99 -2.70 -21.28
C GLY A 442 12.17 -1.57 -20.26
N GLN A 443 11.43 -1.59 -19.17
CA GLN A 443 11.52 -0.58 -18.12
C GLN A 443 11.71 -1.23 -16.76
N LEU A 444 12.74 -0.79 -16.03
CA LEU A 444 12.95 -1.08 -14.62
C LEU A 444 12.48 0.13 -13.80
N ARG A 445 11.50 -0.08 -12.95
CA ARG A 445 11.02 0.94 -12.02
C ARG A 445 11.80 0.87 -10.72
N VAL A 446 12.35 1.99 -10.29
CA VAL A 446 13.04 2.13 -9.00
C VAL A 446 12.56 3.40 -8.30
N ALA A 447 12.68 3.43 -6.99
CA ALA A 447 12.13 4.50 -6.16
C ALA A 447 13.24 5.28 -5.43
N PRO A 448 13.98 6.17 -6.11
CA PRO A 448 14.90 7.11 -5.44
C PRO A 448 14.11 8.13 -4.61
N GLU A 449 12.88 8.46 -5.02
CA GLU A 449 11.92 9.40 -4.43
C GLU A 449 12.32 10.89 -4.59
N HIS A 450 13.58 11.24 -4.41
CA HIS A 450 14.15 12.59 -4.58
C HIS A 450 15.62 12.50 -4.96
N ILE A 451 16.27 13.65 -5.22
CA ILE A 451 17.70 13.72 -5.51
C ILE A 451 18.47 14.59 -4.51
N SER A 452 17.79 15.46 -3.78
CA SER A 452 18.42 16.28 -2.75
C SER A 452 18.63 15.49 -1.46
N ASP A 453 19.85 15.41 -0.97
CA ASP A 453 20.20 14.66 0.25
C ASP A 453 19.49 15.22 1.49
N ASN A 454 19.19 16.52 1.51
CA ASN A 454 18.39 17.11 2.59
C ASN A 454 17.00 16.45 2.71
N VAL A 455 16.36 16.21 1.58
CA VAL A 455 15.04 15.56 1.52
C VAL A 455 15.17 14.05 1.74
N LEU A 456 16.15 13.42 1.09
CA LEU A 456 16.42 11.98 1.22
C LEU A 456 16.71 11.59 2.67
N ASN A 457 17.43 12.40 3.42
CA ASN A 457 17.68 12.20 4.84
C ASN A 457 16.36 12.17 5.64
N LYS A 458 15.43 13.08 5.36
CA LYS A 458 14.10 13.08 6.02
C LYS A 458 13.21 11.93 5.57
N MET A 459 13.43 11.41 4.36
CA MET A 459 12.77 10.21 3.84
C MET A 459 13.33 8.89 4.41
N GLY A 460 14.51 8.91 5.06
CA GLY A 460 15.23 7.69 5.46
C GLY A 460 15.71 6.90 4.24
N LYS A 461 16.15 7.60 3.20
CA LYS A 461 16.69 7.06 1.95
C LYS A 461 18.20 7.30 1.84
N PRO A 462 18.93 6.46 1.08
CA PRO A 462 20.35 6.70 0.83
C PRO A 462 20.57 8.01 0.07
N SER A 463 21.79 8.54 0.13
CA SER A 463 22.20 9.71 -0.66
C SER A 463 22.05 9.47 -2.16
N ASN A 464 21.91 10.57 -2.93
CA ASN A 464 21.76 10.49 -4.39
C ASN A 464 22.91 9.80 -5.09
N ASP A 465 24.13 9.88 -4.54
CA ASP A 465 25.30 9.19 -5.09
C ASP A 465 25.11 7.68 -5.24
N VAL A 466 24.35 7.05 -4.32
CA VAL A 466 24.04 5.62 -4.39
C VAL A 466 23.13 5.34 -5.59
N TYR A 467 22.17 6.22 -5.86
CA TYR A 467 21.29 6.10 -7.02
C TYR A 467 22.05 6.30 -8.33
N GLU A 468 22.90 7.32 -8.42
CA GLU A 468 23.76 7.56 -9.58
C GLU A 468 24.72 6.39 -9.84
N GLY A 469 25.30 5.83 -8.78
CA GLY A 469 26.10 4.62 -8.86
C GLY A 469 25.32 3.43 -9.42
N PHE A 470 24.07 3.24 -8.98
CA PHE A 470 23.19 2.21 -9.52
C PHE A 470 22.88 2.43 -11.00
N LEU A 471 22.58 3.64 -11.43
CA LEU A 471 22.31 3.95 -12.84
C LEU A 471 23.51 3.59 -13.72
N LYS A 472 24.72 3.98 -13.33
CA LYS A 472 25.97 3.66 -14.06
C LYS A 472 26.19 2.16 -14.14
N ARG A 473 25.98 1.44 -13.03
CA ARG A 473 26.12 -0.02 -12.97
C ARG A 473 25.09 -0.71 -13.85
N TYR A 474 23.83 -0.29 -13.77
CA TYR A 474 22.72 -0.83 -14.58
C TYR A 474 22.97 -0.60 -16.09
N GLN A 475 23.35 0.60 -16.49
CA GLN A 475 23.64 0.92 -17.89
C GLN A 475 24.80 0.08 -18.45
N ARG A 476 25.87 -0.11 -17.68
CA ARG A 476 27.00 -0.96 -18.05
C ARG A 476 26.56 -2.40 -18.32
N ILE A 477 25.72 -2.95 -17.43
CA ILE A 477 25.21 -4.32 -17.54
C ILE A 477 24.22 -4.43 -18.69
N ASN A 478 23.30 -3.48 -18.83
CA ASN A 478 22.31 -3.45 -19.90
C ASN A 478 23.00 -3.46 -21.29
N LYS A 479 24.04 -2.65 -21.47
CA LYS A 479 24.88 -2.64 -22.68
C LYS A 479 25.50 -4.00 -22.97
N LYS A 480 26.04 -4.68 -21.92
CA LYS A 480 26.63 -6.04 -22.07
C LYS A 480 25.58 -7.09 -22.45
N THR A 481 24.33 -6.94 -22.03
CA THR A 481 23.25 -7.90 -22.33
C THR A 481 22.61 -7.67 -23.68
N GLY A 482 22.99 -6.62 -24.41
CA GLY A 482 22.42 -6.26 -25.72
C GLY A 482 20.94 -5.89 -25.66
N LYS A 483 20.46 -5.40 -24.51
CA LYS A 483 19.06 -4.98 -24.32
C LYS A 483 18.96 -3.46 -24.34
N GLU A 484 17.83 -2.96 -24.87
CA GLU A 484 17.46 -1.55 -24.76
C GLU A 484 16.44 -1.39 -23.63
N GLN A 485 16.92 -1.24 -22.40
CA GLN A 485 16.09 -1.10 -21.23
C GLN A 485 16.40 0.21 -20.51
N PHE A 486 15.38 0.82 -19.91
CA PHE A 486 15.47 2.11 -19.26
C PHE A 486 15.09 1.99 -17.78
N VAL A 487 15.75 2.80 -16.94
CA VAL A 487 15.33 2.98 -15.55
C VAL A 487 14.31 4.11 -15.50
N VAL A 488 13.17 3.84 -14.87
CA VAL A 488 12.10 4.82 -14.64
C VAL A 488 12.07 5.15 -13.15
N PRO A 489 12.53 6.33 -12.72
CA PRO A 489 12.49 6.71 -11.32
C PRO A 489 11.07 7.09 -10.88
N TYR A 490 10.66 6.60 -9.72
CA TYR A 490 9.57 7.18 -8.96
C TYR A 490 10.09 8.38 -8.18
N LEU A 491 9.47 9.53 -8.39
CA LEU A 491 9.82 10.79 -7.75
C LEU A 491 8.62 11.33 -6.97
N MET A 492 8.89 11.92 -5.82
CA MET A 492 7.89 12.43 -4.89
C MET A 492 8.08 13.92 -4.64
N SER A 493 7.01 14.70 -4.81
CA SER A 493 6.97 16.13 -4.44
C SER A 493 6.47 16.33 -3.02
N SER A 494 6.77 17.47 -2.46
CA SER A 494 6.14 18.00 -1.23
C SER A 494 6.34 17.15 0.03
N HIS A 495 7.40 16.35 0.10
CA HIS A 495 7.77 15.66 1.32
C HIS A 495 8.31 16.65 2.37
N PRO A 496 8.11 16.44 3.69
CA PRO A 496 8.80 17.21 4.73
C PRO A 496 10.31 17.29 4.46
N GLY A 497 10.87 18.48 4.58
CA GLY A 497 12.26 18.79 4.19
C GLY A 497 12.41 19.32 2.76
N SER A 498 11.41 19.20 1.88
CA SER A 498 11.47 19.74 0.52
C SER A 498 10.99 21.18 0.50
N THR A 499 11.93 22.13 0.44
CA THR A 499 11.64 23.54 0.15
C THR A 499 11.52 23.74 -1.37
N MET A 500 11.19 24.95 -1.80
CA MET A 500 11.16 25.26 -3.23
C MET A 500 12.55 25.14 -3.89
N LYS A 501 13.61 25.34 -3.13
CA LYS A 501 14.98 25.14 -3.61
C LYS A 501 15.20 23.69 -4.06
N GLU A 502 14.94 22.73 -3.18
CA GLU A 502 15.10 21.30 -3.47
C GLU A 502 14.15 20.84 -4.59
N ALA A 503 12.96 21.42 -4.69
CA ALA A 503 12.03 21.14 -5.79
C ALA A 503 12.55 21.64 -7.15
N ILE A 504 13.23 22.80 -7.18
CA ILE A 504 13.88 23.33 -8.40
C ILE A 504 15.10 22.46 -8.77
N GLU A 505 15.92 22.06 -7.80
CA GLU A 505 17.04 21.14 -8.01
C GLU A 505 16.57 19.83 -8.66
N LEU A 506 15.44 19.28 -8.19
CA LEU A 506 14.84 18.11 -8.78
C LEU A 506 14.38 18.34 -10.23
N ALA A 507 13.82 19.52 -10.54
CA ALA A 507 13.40 19.86 -11.90
C ALA A 507 14.61 20.00 -12.84
N GLU A 508 15.73 20.58 -12.37
CA GLU A 508 16.98 20.67 -13.11
C GLU A 508 17.55 19.27 -13.41
N TYR A 509 17.54 18.38 -12.42
CA TYR A 509 17.94 16.99 -12.60
C TYR A 509 17.09 16.25 -13.66
N ILE A 510 15.75 16.42 -13.61
CA ILE A 510 14.84 15.84 -14.60
C ILE A 510 15.11 16.40 -16.01
N ARG A 511 15.45 17.70 -16.13
CA ARG A 511 15.86 18.28 -17.40
C ARG A 511 17.10 17.58 -17.95
N ASP A 512 18.11 17.37 -17.10
CA ASP A 512 19.40 16.79 -17.49
C ASP A 512 19.29 15.29 -17.80
N LEU A 513 18.32 14.58 -17.23
CA LEU A 513 17.96 13.21 -17.63
C LEU A 513 17.38 13.13 -19.06
N GLY A 514 16.90 14.24 -19.62
CA GLY A 514 16.39 14.31 -20.97
C GLY A 514 14.96 13.79 -21.19
N TYR A 515 14.32 13.20 -20.19
CA TYR A 515 12.91 12.79 -20.24
C TYR A 515 12.14 13.32 -19.02
N MET A 516 10.83 13.44 -19.16
CA MET A 516 9.95 13.88 -18.08
C MET A 516 9.14 12.70 -17.55
N PRO A 517 9.10 12.50 -16.24
CA PRO A 517 8.25 11.46 -15.63
C PRO A 517 6.78 11.68 -15.94
N GLU A 518 6.10 10.66 -16.47
CA GLU A 518 4.65 10.70 -16.67
C GLU A 518 3.88 10.61 -15.36
N GLN A 519 4.39 9.81 -14.43
CA GLN A 519 3.79 9.60 -13.11
C GLN A 519 4.60 10.33 -12.04
N VAL A 520 3.95 11.24 -11.34
CA VAL A 520 4.49 11.98 -10.19
C VAL A 520 3.65 11.65 -8.98
N GLN A 521 4.33 11.35 -7.88
CA GLN A 521 3.67 11.17 -6.60
C GLN A 521 3.83 12.43 -5.76
N ASP A 522 2.74 12.89 -5.16
CA ASP A 522 2.82 13.87 -4.08
C ASP A 522 2.94 13.11 -2.76
N PHE A 523 3.70 13.64 -1.81
CA PHE A 523 3.72 13.08 -0.47
C PHE A 523 2.30 13.02 0.10
N TYR A 524 1.90 11.82 0.50
CA TYR A 524 0.58 11.55 1.06
C TYR A 524 0.72 11.35 2.57
N PRO A 525 0.21 12.26 3.42
CA PRO A 525 0.29 12.13 4.88
C PRO A 525 -0.54 10.94 5.38
N THR A 526 0.03 9.76 5.31
CA THR A 526 -0.58 8.52 5.79
C THR A 526 -0.44 8.44 7.32
N PRO A 527 -1.50 8.15 8.08
CA PRO A 527 -1.41 8.04 9.53
C PRO A 527 -0.29 7.09 9.97
N SER A 528 0.29 7.34 11.14
CA SER A 528 1.32 6.50 11.76
C SER A 528 2.60 6.31 10.91
N THR A 529 3.03 7.36 10.21
CA THR A 529 4.36 7.40 9.57
C THR A 529 5.20 8.54 10.12
N LEU A 530 6.54 8.38 10.13
CA LEU A 530 7.49 9.43 10.56
C LEU A 530 7.27 10.72 9.76
N SER A 531 7.11 10.60 8.45
CA SER A 531 6.88 11.75 7.58
C SER A 531 5.56 12.46 7.87
N THR A 532 4.51 11.75 8.26
CA THR A 532 3.25 12.38 8.66
C THR A 532 3.38 13.09 10.02
N CYS A 533 4.16 12.53 10.93
CA CYS A 533 4.50 13.22 12.18
C CYS A 533 5.24 14.53 11.89
N MET A 534 6.28 14.50 11.07
CA MET A 534 7.00 15.72 10.63
C MET A 534 6.06 16.71 9.92
N TYR A 535 5.18 16.21 9.05
CA TYR A 535 4.22 17.03 8.31
C TYR A 535 3.27 17.80 9.23
N TYR A 536 2.71 17.13 10.23
CA TYR A 536 1.77 17.74 11.17
C TYR A 536 2.45 18.66 12.18
N THR A 537 3.57 18.21 12.73
CA THR A 537 4.21 18.91 13.85
C THR A 537 5.20 20.00 13.40
N GLY A 538 5.82 19.84 12.23
CA GLY A 538 6.98 20.63 11.83
C GLY A 538 8.26 20.25 12.59
N LEU A 539 8.28 19.09 13.25
CA LEU A 539 9.38 18.59 14.05
C LEU A 539 9.83 17.21 13.58
N ASP A 540 11.12 16.97 13.63
CA ASP A 540 11.67 15.62 13.53
C ASP A 540 11.44 14.90 14.85
N PRO A 541 10.62 13.83 14.92
CA PRO A 541 10.26 13.23 16.20
C PRO A 541 11.44 12.52 16.90
N ALA A 542 12.54 12.26 16.20
CA ALA A 542 13.73 11.63 16.79
C ALA A 542 14.64 12.63 17.48
N THR A 543 14.78 13.85 16.95
CA THR A 543 15.70 14.88 17.45
C THR A 543 14.98 16.10 18.04
N MET A 544 13.69 16.26 17.74
CA MET A 544 12.86 17.43 18.03
C MET A 544 13.30 18.71 17.31
N ASP A 545 14.16 18.59 16.30
CA ASP A 545 14.56 19.70 15.44
C ASP A 545 13.42 20.13 14.52
N LYS A 546 13.40 21.41 14.16
CA LYS A 546 12.42 21.94 13.19
C LYS A 546 12.65 21.35 11.81
N VAL A 547 11.58 20.97 11.15
CA VAL A 547 11.56 20.47 9.78
C VAL A 547 10.63 21.33 8.95
N TYR A 548 11.17 21.87 7.85
CA TYR A 548 10.34 22.57 6.88
C TYR A 548 9.29 21.63 6.28
N THR A 549 8.07 22.11 6.14
CA THR A 549 6.97 21.30 5.62
C THR A 549 6.11 22.13 4.67
N PRO A 550 5.95 21.73 3.41
CA PRO A 550 5.07 22.41 2.46
C PRO A 550 3.61 22.08 2.80
N VAL A 551 2.90 22.98 3.50
CA VAL A 551 1.51 22.79 3.90
C VAL A 551 0.52 23.48 2.94
N SER A 552 0.92 24.57 2.30
CA SER A 552 0.08 25.34 1.38
C SER A 552 -0.24 24.52 0.13
N HIS A 553 -1.52 24.49 -0.26
CA HIS A 553 -1.95 23.84 -1.50
C HIS A 553 -1.28 24.44 -2.73
N HIS A 554 -1.06 25.74 -2.74
CA HIS A 554 -0.40 26.44 -3.85
C HIS A 554 1.07 26.05 -3.96
N GLU A 555 1.77 25.99 -2.84
CA GLU A 555 3.18 25.56 -2.82
C GLU A 555 3.33 24.11 -3.27
N LYS A 556 2.47 23.20 -2.79
CA LYS A 556 2.46 21.80 -3.24
C LYS A 556 2.21 21.70 -4.75
N ALA A 557 1.30 22.53 -5.27
CA ALA A 557 1.04 22.59 -6.70
C ALA A 557 2.26 23.08 -7.50
N MET A 558 3.00 24.06 -6.99
CA MET A 558 4.26 24.53 -7.61
C MET A 558 5.33 23.44 -7.59
N GLN A 559 5.57 22.77 -6.45
CA GLN A 559 6.54 21.69 -6.35
C GLN A 559 6.21 20.53 -7.30
N ARG A 560 4.93 20.16 -7.40
CA ARG A 560 4.48 19.14 -8.35
C ARG A 560 4.68 19.58 -9.79
N ALA A 561 4.32 20.84 -10.11
CA ALA A 561 4.47 21.39 -11.45
C ALA A 561 5.93 21.40 -11.93
N LEU A 562 6.87 21.64 -11.04
CA LEU A 562 8.30 21.58 -11.33
C LEU A 562 8.78 20.20 -11.81
N ILE A 563 8.23 19.09 -11.27
CA ILE A 563 8.58 17.74 -11.76
C ILE A 563 8.03 17.52 -13.19
N GLN A 564 6.94 18.18 -13.55
CA GLN A 564 6.32 18.11 -14.88
C GLN A 564 6.38 19.45 -15.61
N TYR A 565 7.51 20.15 -15.53
CA TYR A 565 7.69 21.54 -16.00
C TYR A 565 7.44 21.72 -17.51
N ARG A 566 7.54 20.66 -18.33
CA ARG A 566 7.26 20.70 -19.79
C ARG A 566 5.75 20.68 -20.11
N ASN A 567 4.91 20.30 -19.14
CA ASN A 567 3.47 20.31 -19.36
C ASN A 567 2.99 21.80 -19.49
N PRO A 568 2.36 22.17 -20.61
CA PRO A 568 1.90 23.55 -20.83
C PRO A 568 0.95 24.09 -19.75
N GLU A 569 0.18 23.20 -19.11
CA GLU A 569 -0.74 23.55 -18.01
C GLU A 569 -0.01 23.98 -16.75
N ASN A 570 1.24 23.53 -16.57
CA ASN A 570 2.06 23.86 -15.40
C ASN A 570 2.86 25.14 -15.56
N TYR A 571 2.86 25.77 -16.74
CA TYR A 571 3.74 26.88 -17.08
C TYR A 571 3.71 28.03 -16.07
N GLU A 572 2.54 28.51 -15.69
CA GLU A 572 2.41 29.66 -14.78
C GLU A 572 2.90 29.32 -13.36
N LEU A 573 2.62 28.10 -12.87
CA LEU A 573 3.10 27.63 -11.58
C LEU A 573 4.62 27.50 -11.56
N VAL A 574 5.20 26.94 -12.61
CA VAL A 574 6.66 26.83 -12.75
C VAL A 574 7.32 28.20 -12.83
N LYS A 575 6.78 29.12 -13.64
CA LYS A 575 7.27 30.50 -13.76
C LYS A 575 7.25 31.22 -12.42
N GLU A 576 6.13 31.13 -11.70
CA GLU A 576 5.96 31.73 -10.38
C GLU A 576 6.98 31.16 -9.39
N ALA A 577 7.16 29.84 -9.36
CA ALA A 577 8.12 29.17 -8.50
C ALA A 577 9.55 29.68 -8.76
N LEU A 578 9.95 29.77 -10.02
CA LEU A 578 11.28 30.24 -10.42
C LEU A 578 11.50 31.72 -10.05
N ILE A 579 10.54 32.60 -10.33
CA ILE A 579 10.64 34.04 -10.02
C ILE A 579 10.74 34.25 -8.50
N LYS A 580 9.85 33.62 -7.72
CA LYS A 580 9.83 33.77 -6.26
C LYS A 580 11.11 33.29 -5.58
N ASN A 581 11.84 32.39 -6.22
CA ASN A 581 13.08 31.82 -5.66
C ASN A 581 14.35 32.37 -6.36
N GLY A 582 14.23 33.46 -7.13
CA GLY A 582 15.36 34.13 -7.78
C GLY A 582 16.02 33.33 -8.89
N ARG A 583 15.35 32.29 -9.44
CA ARG A 583 15.86 31.41 -10.49
C ARG A 583 15.35 31.79 -11.88
N THR A 584 15.34 33.09 -12.18
CA THR A 584 14.97 33.60 -13.51
C THR A 584 15.94 33.14 -14.62
N ASP A 585 17.15 32.73 -14.25
CA ASP A 585 18.15 32.07 -15.12
C ASP A 585 17.59 30.80 -15.79
N LEU A 586 16.61 30.14 -15.20
CA LEU A 586 15.95 28.95 -15.75
C LEU A 586 14.77 29.26 -16.69
N ILE A 587 14.49 30.54 -16.93
CA ILE A 587 13.47 31.00 -17.88
C ILE A 587 14.17 31.55 -19.13
N GLY A 588 14.15 30.81 -20.22
CA GLY A 588 14.85 31.19 -21.45
C GLY A 588 14.80 30.11 -22.52
N PHE A 589 15.58 30.30 -23.56
CA PHE A 589 15.70 29.36 -24.68
C PHE A 589 16.99 28.50 -24.62
N GLY A 590 17.82 28.73 -23.62
CA GLY A 590 19.08 28.00 -23.44
C GLY A 590 18.83 26.53 -22.99
N PRO A 591 19.79 25.64 -23.21
CA PRO A 591 19.66 24.21 -22.86
C PRO A 591 19.50 23.97 -21.35
N LYS A 592 19.91 24.91 -20.52
CA LYS A 592 19.77 24.86 -19.06
C LYS A 592 18.43 25.41 -18.55
N CYS A 593 17.61 26.04 -19.41
CA CYS A 593 16.33 26.58 -19.01
C CYS A 593 15.27 25.48 -18.90
N LEU A 594 14.33 25.68 -17.96
CA LEU A 594 13.19 24.77 -17.75
C LEU A 594 12.00 25.15 -18.64
N ILE A 595 11.71 26.45 -18.76
CA ILE A 595 10.58 26.98 -19.54
C ILE A 595 11.04 28.16 -20.41
N PRO A 596 10.44 28.33 -21.62
CA PRO A 596 10.68 29.51 -22.43
C PRO A 596 9.95 30.74 -21.88
N PRO A 597 10.45 31.98 -22.13
CA PRO A 597 9.69 33.18 -21.82
C PRO A 597 8.45 33.28 -22.70
N ARG A 598 7.27 33.47 -22.12
CA ARG A 598 6.04 33.77 -22.86
C ARG A 598 5.78 35.28 -22.80
N ASN A 599 5.63 35.96 -23.95
CA ASN A 599 5.12 37.32 -23.98
C ASN A 599 3.62 37.32 -23.68
N ILE A 600 3.20 38.13 -22.71
CA ILE A 600 1.82 38.24 -22.25
C ILE A 600 0.89 38.85 -23.36
N ASN A 601 1.46 39.32 -24.49
CA ASN A 601 0.72 39.97 -25.57
C ASN A 601 0.68 39.15 -26.86
N THR A 602 0.05 38.00 -26.86
CA THR A 602 -0.43 37.38 -28.11
C THR A 602 -1.70 36.56 -27.86
N HIS A 603 -2.82 37.25 -27.83
CA HIS A 603 -4.06 36.67 -28.34
C HIS A 603 -3.89 36.50 -29.85
N SER A 604 -3.40 35.37 -30.30
CA SER A 604 -3.72 34.77 -31.59
C SER A 604 -2.90 33.49 -31.76
N GLY A 605 -3.57 32.36 -31.91
CA GLY A 605 -2.97 31.06 -32.15
C GLY A 605 -2.21 31.02 -33.48
N ARG A 606 -0.92 30.85 -33.40
CA ARG A 606 -0.10 30.23 -34.44
C ARG A 606 1.14 29.62 -33.78
N TYR A 607 1.16 28.33 -33.68
CA TYR A 607 2.36 27.58 -33.37
C TYR A 607 3.36 27.74 -34.51
N VAL A 608 4.48 28.42 -34.25
CA VAL A 608 5.65 28.34 -35.13
C VAL A 608 6.37 27.03 -34.83
N LYS A 609 6.27 26.08 -35.74
CA LYS A 609 7.10 24.89 -35.76
C LYS A 609 8.57 25.32 -35.97
N MET A 610 9.38 25.28 -34.90
CA MET A 610 10.82 25.29 -35.07
C MET A 610 11.25 23.95 -35.62
N SER A 611 11.91 23.97 -36.77
CA SER A 611 12.47 22.82 -37.48
C SER A 611 13.45 22.06 -36.59
N GLN A 612 13.02 20.89 -36.13
CA GLN A 612 13.93 19.89 -35.59
C GLN A 612 14.72 19.30 -36.76
N LYS A 613 16.04 19.37 -36.69
CA LYS A 613 16.92 18.54 -37.50
C LYS A 613 16.54 17.08 -37.29
N LYS A 614 16.20 16.42 -38.40
CA LYS A 614 15.81 15.02 -38.46
C LYS A 614 16.82 14.14 -37.75
N GLN A 615 16.46 13.63 -36.57
CA GLN A 615 16.89 12.33 -36.09
C GLN A 615 15.81 11.33 -36.51
N SER A 616 16.23 10.24 -37.10
CA SER A 616 15.39 9.23 -37.71
C SER A 616 14.33 8.67 -36.74
N PRO A 617 13.09 8.44 -37.20
CA PRO A 617 12.04 7.98 -36.30
C PRO A 617 12.27 6.51 -35.95
N VAL A 618 12.47 6.25 -34.65
CA VAL A 618 12.32 4.92 -34.08
C VAL A 618 10.83 4.58 -34.15
N LYS A 619 10.49 3.58 -34.95
CA LYS A 619 9.14 3.05 -35.09
C LYS A 619 8.61 2.61 -33.72
N GLN A 620 7.66 3.35 -33.19
CA GLN A 620 6.81 2.88 -32.10
C GLN A 620 5.90 1.77 -32.66
N SER A 621 6.12 0.54 -32.21
CA SER A 621 5.16 -0.54 -32.40
C SER A 621 3.98 -0.30 -31.43
N GLN A 622 2.91 0.26 -31.98
CA GLN A 622 1.62 0.31 -31.31
C GLN A 622 1.10 -1.13 -31.15
N VAL A 623 1.01 -1.58 -29.92
CA VAL A 623 0.20 -2.74 -29.57
C VAL A 623 -1.27 -2.29 -29.67
N LYS A 624 -1.89 -2.59 -30.79
CA LYS A 624 -3.34 -2.43 -31.00
C LYS A 624 -4.07 -3.38 -30.03
N GLN A 625 -4.77 -2.82 -29.10
CA GLN A 625 -5.85 -3.53 -28.39
C GLN A 625 -6.98 -3.75 -29.41
N HIS A 626 -7.22 -5.00 -29.76
CA HIS A 626 -8.40 -5.41 -30.52
C HIS A 626 -9.62 -5.40 -29.58
N THR A 627 -10.39 -4.33 -29.63
CA THR A 627 -11.80 -4.35 -29.27
C THR A 627 -12.59 -4.76 -30.51
N GLN A 628 -13.07 -6.00 -30.53
CA GLN A 628 -14.02 -6.44 -31.56
C GLN A 628 -15.38 -5.83 -31.23
N HIS A 629 -15.76 -4.81 -32.01
CA HIS A 629 -17.15 -4.42 -32.15
C HIS A 629 -17.71 -5.17 -33.37
N ASN A 630 -18.59 -6.13 -33.13
CA ASN A 630 -19.47 -6.71 -34.12
C ASN A 630 -20.53 -5.69 -34.52
N ASN A 631 -20.34 -5.04 -35.65
CA ASN A 631 -21.40 -4.32 -36.34
C ASN A 631 -22.06 -5.26 -37.36
N ALA A 632 -23.23 -5.75 -37.02
CA ALA A 632 -24.12 -6.36 -38.00
C ALA A 632 -24.77 -5.25 -38.82
N LYS A 633 -24.39 -5.20 -40.09
CA LYS A 633 -25.11 -4.46 -41.13
C LYS A 633 -26.48 -5.14 -41.37
N ASN A 634 -27.54 -4.38 -41.32
CA ASN A 634 -28.72 -4.69 -42.12
C ASN A 634 -29.20 -3.45 -42.86
N ASN A 635 -29.31 -3.65 -44.15
CA ASN A 635 -29.76 -2.71 -45.15
C ASN A 635 -31.30 -2.58 -45.18
N LYS A 636 -31.71 -1.34 -45.39
CA LYS A 636 -32.85 -0.82 -46.15
C LYS A 636 -34.07 -1.72 -46.38
N THR A 637 -35.25 -1.23 -46.06
CA THR A 637 -36.15 -0.70 -47.14
C THR A 637 -37.31 0.11 -46.52
N VAL A 638 -37.65 1.13 -47.30
CA VAL A 638 -38.69 2.14 -47.14
C VAL A 638 -40.07 1.50 -47.29
N SER A 639 -41.07 1.89 -46.43
CA SER A 639 -42.39 2.26 -46.97
C SER A 639 -43.24 2.99 -45.96
N LYS A 640 -43.82 4.09 -46.40
CA LYS A 640 -44.85 4.90 -45.77
C LYS A 640 -46.17 4.12 -45.65
N LYS A 641 -46.94 4.30 -44.56
CA LYS A 641 -48.34 4.78 -44.56
C LYS A 641 -49.02 4.75 -43.21
N LYS A 642 -49.42 5.92 -42.79
CA LYS A 642 -50.75 6.39 -42.32
C LYS A 642 -51.62 5.53 -41.42
N ARG A 643 -52.01 6.20 -40.30
CA ARG A 643 -53.34 6.38 -39.69
C ARG A 643 -54.06 5.19 -39.01
N GLY A 644 -54.46 5.48 -37.76
CA GLY A 644 -55.84 5.25 -37.38
C GLY A 644 -56.05 4.68 -35.96
N HIS A 645 -56.56 5.55 -35.14
CA HIS A 645 -57.48 5.33 -34.01
C HIS A 645 -57.84 3.87 -33.59
N LYS A 646 -57.59 3.51 -32.36
CA LYS A 646 -58.58 3.50 -31.26
C LYS A 646 -57.81 3.34 -29.92
#